data_29a4ccc1b92ae58beba81b432e5b3620
#
_entry.id   29a4ccc1b92ae58beba81b432e5b3620
#
_cell.length_a   1.000
_cell.length_b   1.000
_cell.length_c   1.000
_cell.angle_alpha   90.00
_cell.angle_beta   90.00
_cell.angle_gamma   90.00
#
_symmetry.space_group_name_H-M   'P 1'
#
loop_
_entity.id
_entity.type
_entity.pdbx_description
1 polymer ?
#
loop_
_entity_poly.entity_id
_entity_poly.type
_entity_poly.pdbx_seq_one_letter_code
_entity_poly.pdbx_strand_id
1 'polypeptide(L)'
;MHKLIYAVPAMGIIGLLYTFIKFNWVSKQDAGNERMKEISRYIQEGAMAFLRAEYKIMVYFGILVAILLGFMGSRNPDSHWSVAIAFIIGAFLSALAGYIGMRVATKANVRTAHAARTSLSKALNVSFTGGAVMGMGVAGLAVLGLGGLFIILIKTFAPDALSTSAEVTRAIEVLTGFSLGAESIALFARVGGGIYTKAADVGADLVGKVEAGIPEDDPRNPATIADNVGDNVGDVAGMGADLFGSYVATVLATIVLGHEVTTSTGEALPDGYSGFSPILLPMLIAGVGILFSIIATSFVRISEKTGLHTAVVQKALNMGNWGSIILTAIASYFLVNWILPDGNMYLSRDIRPTGEELHSIANFTKYGVMGSIAVGLLVGTLMSIITEHYTAMGKRPVMSIIRQSGTGHATNVIGGLAVGMESTFLPILVLAAGIYGSYHFAGLYGVAIAAAGMMATTAMQLAIDAFGPIADNAGGIAEMSELPKDVREKTDILDAVGNTTAATGKGFAIASAALTALALFAAFVGIAGIRGIDIYKADVLACLFVGGMIPFVFSSLAIRAVGEAAMAMVEEVRRQFRTIPGIMEGTGKPEYDKCVAISTEASIKKMMLPGAIAIISPLIIGFAFGPEALGGFLAGATVSGVLMGIFQNNAGGAWDNAKKSFEKGVEINGTMHYKKSEPHKASVTGDTVGDPFKDTSGPSMNILIKLMSIVSLVIAPTLANVYHTKDVHTSIIKEKNSSNSAKIKLAENRNMAENNANVNRTVLLTFIEKDNKLTGNPFISRTLIIDNGHEMFLDQKDERNIFKKFERKY
;
A
#
# COMPACT_ATOMS: atom_id res chain seq x y z
N MET A 1 19.11 12.00 22.40
CA MET A 1 17.76 11.80 21.83
C MET A 1 16.72 12.61 22.61
N HIS A 2 15.93 13.44 21.93
CA HIS A 2 14.97 14.34 22.60
C HIS A 2 13.79 13.56 23.21
N LYS A 3 13.29 13.99 24.39
CA LYS A 3 12.20 13.32 25.11
C LYS A 3 10.89 13.23 24.31
N LEU A 4 10.70 14.06 23.27
CA LEU A 4 9.50 14.10 22.44
C LEU A 4 9.21 12.78 21.72
N ILE A 5 10.25 11.98 21.39
CA ILE A 5 10.07 10.72 20.69
C ILE A 5 9.21 9.71 21.47
N TYR A 6 9.24 9.78 22.83
CA TYR A 6 8.43 8.90 23.68
C TYR A 6 6.93 9.22 23.60
N ALA A 7 6.55 10.40 23.08
CA ALA A 7 5.15 10.72 22.84
C ALA A 7 4.52 9.81 21.75
N VAL A 8 5.32 9.35 20.78
CA VAL A 8 4.83 8.50 19.69
C VAL A 8 4.25 7.18 20.22
N PRO A 9 5.04 6.30 20.90
CA PRO A 9 4.47 5.07 21.46
C PRO A 9 3.41 5.33 22.53
N ALA A 10 3.47 6.44 23.28
CA ALA A 10 2.45 6.80 24.26
C ALA A 10 1.08 7.03 23.59
N MET A 11 1.03 7.71 22.44
CA MET A 11 -0.20 7.89 21.66
C MET A 11 -0.72 6.55 21.12
N GLY A 12 0.18 5.65 20.67
CA GLY A 12 -0.19 4.28 20.30
C GLY A 12 -0.83 3.51 21.47
N ILE A 13 -0.27 3.62 22.67
CA ILE A 13 -0.83 2.99 23.89
C ILE A 13 -2.23 3.56 24.22
N ILE A 14 -2.45 4.87 24.06
CA ILE A 14 -3.80 5.47 24.25
C ILE A 14 -4.80 4.87 23.26
N GLY A 15 -4.41 4.69 21.98
CA GLY A 15 -5.23 4.00 20.98
C GLY A 15 -5.58 2.57 21.39
N LEU A 16 -4.60 1.81 21.88
CA LEU A 16 -4.83 0.43 22.35
C LEU A 16 -5.68 0.37 23.62
N LEU A 17 -5.53 1.33 24.53
CA LEU A 17 -6.38 1.43 25.72
C LEU A 17 -7.83 1.70 25.34
N TYR A 18 -8.07 2.62 24.41
CA TYR A 18 -9.40 2.87 23.84
C TYR A 18 -9.97 1.58 23.21
N THR A 19 -9.17 0.88 22.40
CA THR A 19 -9.52 -0.42 21.80
C THR A 19 -9.96 -1.42 22.87
N PHE A 20 -9.20 -1.59 23.93
CA PHE A 20 -9.53 -2.50 25.03
C PHE A 20 -10.84 -2.13 25.75
N ILE A 21 -11.03 -0.85 26.05
CA ILE A 21 -12.25 -0.35 26.71
C ILE A 21 -13.49 -0.61 25.84
N LYS A 22 -13.39 -0.28 24.54
CA LYS A 22 -14.50 -0.43 23.59
C LYS A 22 -14.76 -1.89 23.22
N PHE A 23 -13.74 -2.72 23.12
CA PHE A 23 -13.89 -4.17 22.96
C PHE A 23 -14.67 -4.79 24.12
N ASN A 24 -14.35 -4.40 25.36
CA ASN A 24 -15.09 -4.86 26.54
C ASN A 24 -16.53 -4.34 26.55
N TRP A 25 -16.75 -3.11 26.09
CA TRP A 25 -18.09 -2.55 25.96
C TRP A 25 -18.94 -3.33 24.96
N VAL A 26 -18.42 -3.60 23.73
CA VAL A 26 -19.10 -4.42 22.72
C VAL A 26 -19.38 -5.82 23.29
N SER A 27 -18.42 -6.45 23.94
CA SER A 27 -18.56 -7.80 24.50
C SER A 27 -19.65 -7.91 25.57
N LYS A 28 -19.97 -6.81 26.26
CA LYS A 28 -21.02 -6.75 27.29
C LYS A 28 -22.44 -6.50 26.73
N GLN A 29 -22.56 -6.10 25.45
CA GLN A 29 -23.89 -5.94 24.83
C GLN A 29 -24.58 -7.30 24.71
N ASP A 30 -25.91 -7.29 24.74
CA ASP A 30 -26.72 -8.51 24.65
C ASP A 30 -26.55 -9.18 23.26
N ALA A 31 -26.32 -10.47 23.27
CA ALA A 31 -26.16 -11.30 22.06
C ALA A 31 -27.48 -11.91 21.56
N GLY A 32 -28.60 -11.63 22.22
CA GLY A 32 -29.92 -12.10 21.81
C GLY A 32 -30.28 -13.53 22.27
N ASN A 33 -31.15 -14.17 21.50
CA ASN A 33 -31.69 -15.50 21.83
C ASN A 33 -30.67 -16.62 21.56
N GLU A 34 -30.98 -17.84 21.95
CA GLU A 34 -30.05 -19.00 21.80
C GLU A 34 -29.75 -19.31 20.34
N ARG A 35 -30.69 -19.12 19.40
CA ARG A 35 -30.46 -19.34 17.97
C ARG A 35 -29.43 -18.35 17.43
N MET A 36 -29.53 -17.07 17.78
CA MET A 36 -28.54 -16.05 17.41
C MET A 36 -27.16 -16.40 17.98
N LYS A 37 -27.07 -16.86 19.22
CA LYS A 37 -25.80 -17.27 19.84
C LYS A 37 -25.22 -18.51 19.18
N GLU A 38 -26.05 -19.49 18.79
CA GLU A 38 -25.61 -20.70 18.07
C GLU A 38 -24.98 -20.33 16.72
N ILE A 39 -25.65 -19.50 15.91
CA ILE A 39 -25.17 -19.04 14.61
C ILE A 39 -23.86 -18.26 14.77
N SER A 40 -23.83 -17.31 15.71
CA SER A 40 -22.62 -16.54 16.02
C SER A 40 -21.44 -17.41 16.43
N ARG A 41 -21.69 -18.53 17.13
CA ARG A 41 -20.67 -19.50 17.50
C ARG A 41 -20.12 -20.21 16.27
N TYR A 42 -20.96 -20.67 15.36
CA TYR A 42 -20.48 -21.30 14.11
C TYR A 42 -19.62 -20.36 13.28
N ILE A 43 -20.04 -19.08 13.13
CA ILE A 43 -19.27 -18.05 12.44
C ILE A 43 -17.92 -17.83 13.14
N GLN A 44 -17.89 -17.73 14.47
CA GLN A 44 -16.66 -17.53 15.22
C GLN A 44 -15.72 -18.74 15.14
N GLU A 45 -16.24 -19.95 15.25
CA GLU A 45 -15.46 -21.20 15.14
C GLU A 45 -14.85 -21.34 13.75
N GLY A 46 -15.62 -21.08 12.69
CA GLY A 46 -15.17 -21.07 11.31
C GLY A 46 -14.06 -20.06 11.03
N ALA A 47 -14.27 -18.80 11.47
CA ALA A 47 -13.29 -17.73 11.33
C ALA A 47 -11.97 -18.05 12.07
N MET A 48 -12.06 -18.63 13.27
CA MET A 48 -10.89 -19.07 14.03
C MET A 48 -10.18 -20.29 13.39
N ALA A 49 -10.92 -21.19 12.76
CA ALA A 49 -10.35 -22.33 12.05
C ALA A 49 -9.51 -21.86 10.83
N PHE A 50 -10.08 -20.93 10.03
CA PHE A 50 -9.37 -20.29 8.94
C PHE A 50 -8.07 -19.64 9.40
N LEU A 51 -8.13 -18.71 10.38
CA LEU A 51 -6.94 -18.00 10.86
C LEU A 51 -5.85 -18.94 11.38
N ARG A 52 -6.22 -20.02 12.07
CA ARG A 52 -5.22 -21.00 12.53
C ARG A 52 -4.51 -21.69 11.35
N ALA A 53 -5.26 -22.02 10.31
CA ALA A 53 -4.70 -22.65 9.12
C ALA A 53 -3.79 -21.69 8.34
N GLU A 54 -4.23 -20.44 8.18
CA GLU A 54 -3.51 -19.37 7.51
C GLU A 54 -2.21 -19.03 8.25
N TYR A 55 -2.29 -18.72 9.56
CA TYR A 55 -1.12 -18.35 10.38
C TYR A 55 -0.08 -19.47 10.46
N LYS A 56 -0.49 -20.73 10.41
CA LYS A 56 0.44 -21.85 10.34
C LYS A 56 1.36 -21.77 9.10
N ILE A 57 0.81 -21.45 7.94
CA ILE A 57 1.58 -21.26 6.69
C ILE A 57 2.45 -20.01 6.78
N MET A 58 1.89 -18.90 7.30
CA MET A 58 2.61 -17.63 7.45
C MET A 58 3.82 -17.77 8.38
N VAL A 59 3.74 -18.59 9.44
CA VAL A 59 4.88 -18.85 10.33
C VAL A 59 6.02 -19.55 9.58
N TYR A 60 5.75 -20.57 8.76
CA TYR A 60 6.80 -21.21 7.96
C TYR A 60 7.42 -20.23 6.97
N PHE A 61 6.61 -19.46 6.28
CA PHE A 61 7.08 -18.40 5.38
C PHE A 61 7.91 -17.36 6.13
N GLY A 62 7.43 -16.88 7.27
CA GLY A 62 8.11 -15.86 8.09
C GLY A 62 9.47 -16.33 8.59
N ILE A 63 9.59 -17.58 9.03
CA ILE A 63 10.88 -18.16 9.45
C ILE A 63 11.85 -18.21 8.28
N LEU A 64 11.40 -18.67 7.11
CA LEU A 64 12.24 -18.72 5.91
C LEU A 64 12.79 -17.34 5.52
N VAL A 65 11.90 -16.33 5.45
CA VAL A 65 12.29 -14.97 5.09
C VAL A 65 13.18 -14.33 6.17
N ALA A 66 12.90 -14.55 7.46
CA ALA A 66 13.73 -14.04 8.55
C ALA A 66 15.16 -14.61 8.49
N ILE A 67 15.34 -15.91 8.20
CA ILE A 67 16.66 -16.52 8.02
C ILE A 67 17.40 -15.87 6.84
N LEU A 68 16.70 -15.67 5.71
CA LEU A 68 17.29 -15.02 4.53
C LEU A 68 17.72 -13.59 4.82
N LEU A 69 16.86 -12.81 5.47
CA LEU A 69 17.15 -11.41 5.85
C LEU A 69 18.30 -11.33 6.85
N GLY A 70 18.33 -12.21 7.85
CA GLY A 70 19.43 -12.28 8.82
C GLY A 70 20.76 -12.61 8.16
N PHE A 71 20.77 -13.53 7.20
CA PHE A 71 21.96 -13.86 6.41
C PHE A 71 22.39 -12.68 5.53
N MET A 72 21.48 -12.05 4.80
CA MET A 72 21.79 -10.88 3.97
C MET A 72 22.31 -9.72 4.81
N GLY A 73 21.64 -9.38 5.93
CA GLY A 73 22.04 -8.31 6.84
C GLY A 73 23.39 -8.53 7.51
N SER A 74 23.78 -9.79 7.77
CA SER A 74 25.10 -10.11 8.34
C SER A 74 26.25 -10.03 7.32
N ARG A 75 25.95 -10.08 6.02
CA ARG A 75 26.93 -10.01 4.92
C ARG A 75 27.14 -8.60 4.39
N ASN A 76 26.25 -7.68 4.67
CA ASN A 76 26.31 -6.30 4.19
C ASN A 76 26.83 -5.39 5.32
N PRO A 77 27.95 -4.64 5.13
CA PRO A 77 28.49 -3.73 6.15
C PRO A 77 27.53 -2.57 6.48
N ASP A 78 26.67 -2.18 5.55
CA ASP A 78 25.70 -1.10 5.73
C ASP A 78 24.39 -1.58 6.38
N SER A 79 24.21 -2.90 6.57
CA SER A 79 23.04 -3.52 7.17
C SER A 79 23.37 -4.21 8.49
N HIS A 80 22.34 -4.83 9.11
CA HIS A 80 22.53 -5.59 10.34
C HIS A 80 21.56 -6.78 10.41
N TRP A 81 21.99 -7.89 11.00
CA TRP A 81 21.16 -9.11 11.14
C TRP A 81 19.82 -8.87 11.87
N SER A 82 19.73 -7.80 12.70
CA SER A 82 18.50 -7.43 13.41
C SER A 82 17.33 -7.04 12.48
N VAL A 83 17.55 -6.85 11.16
CA VAL A 83 16.49 -6.72 10.17
C VAL A 83 15.53 -7.91 10.19
N ALA A 84 16.05 -9.12 10.49
CA ALA A 84 15.22 -10.31 10.67
C ALA A 84 14.31 -10.22 11.90
N ILE A 85 14.80 -9.67 13.02
CA ILE A 85 13.96 -9.44 14.21
C ILE A 85 12.89 -8.40 13.92
N ALA A 86 13.25 -7.29 13.28
CA ALA A 86 12.30 -6.26 12.88
C ALA A 86 11.19 -6.84 11.98
N PHE A 87 11.57 -7.70 11.02
CA PHE A 87 10.63 -8.43 10.15
C PHE A 87 9.64 -9.28 10.97
N ILE A 88 10.14 -10.10 11.91
CA ILE A 88 9.28 -10.95 12.76
C ILE A 88 8.32 -10.11 13.60
N ILE A 89 8.77 -8.99 14.18
CA ILE A 89 7.94 -8.09 14.97
C ILE A 89 6.85 -7.49 14.07
N GLY A 90 7.19 -7.00 12.87
CA GLY A 90 6.23 -6.45 11.90
C GLY A 90 5.18 -7.47 11.47
N ALA A 91 5.61 -8.68 11.14
CA ALA A 91 4.73 -9.80 10.79
C ALA A 91 3.77 -10.15 11.95
N PHE A 92 4.29 -10.26 13.16
CA PHE A 92 3.49 -10.56 14.35
C PHE A 92 2.43 -9.48 14.64
N LEU A 93 2.81 -8.19 14.57
CA LEU A 93 1.87 -7.10 14.86
C LEU A 93 0.81 -6.96 13.75
N SER A 94 1.15 -7.23 12.48
CA SER A 94 0.18 -7.28 11.38
C SER A 94 -0.83 -8.41 11.57
N ALA A 95 -0.37 -9.62 11.89
CA ALA A 95 -1.23 -10.74 12.22
C ALA A 95 -2.12 -10.45 13.45
N LEU A 96 -1.57 -9.80 14.48
CA LEU A 96 -2.31 -9.40 15.67
C LEU A 96 -3.39 -8.36 15.35
N ALA A 97 -3.12 -7.42 14.45
CA ALA A 97 -4.09 -6.42 13.99
C ALA A 97 -5.30 -7.10 13.32
N GLY A 98 -5.07 -8.03 12.39
CA GLY A 98 -6.13 -8.85 11.77
C GLY A 98 -6.90 -9.69 12.81
N TYR A 99 -6.20 -10.33 13.73
CA TYR A 99 -6.82 -11.12 14.81
C TYR A 99 -7.75 -10.29 15.71
N ILE A 100 -7.31 -9.08 16.13
CA ILE A 100 -8.15 -8.18 16.95
C ILE A 100 -9.40 -7.77 16.18
N GLY A 101 -9.25 -7.39 14.91
CA GLY A 101 -10.35 -7.02 14.02
C GLY A 101 -11.40 -8.13 13.94
N MET A 102 -10.97 -9.34 13.59
CA MET A 102 -11.88 -10.49 13.50
C MET A 102 -12.55 -10.82 14.84
N ARG A 103 -11.83 -10.77 15.95
CA ARG A 103 -12.38 -11.05 17.29
C ARG A 103 -13.45 -10.06 17.72
N VAL A 104 -13.31 -8.77 17.33
CA VAL A 104 -14.36 -7.80 17.65
C VAL A 104 -15.53 -7.91 16.68
N ALA A 105 -15.30 -8.13 15.39
CA ALA A 105 -16.34 -8.24 14.38
C ALA A 105 -17.29 -9.41 14.69
N THR A 106 -16.75 -10.62 14.87
CA THR A 106 -17.56 -11.80 15.22
C THR A 106 -18.39 -11.64 16.50
N LYS A 107 -17.96 -10.79 17.43
CA LYS A 107 -18.77 -10.43 18.61
C LYS A 107 -19.76 -9.32 18.32
N ALA A 108 -19.42 -8.35 17.49
CA ALA A 108 -20.27 -7.21 17.17
C ALA A 108 -21.44 -7.62 16.28
N ASN A 109 -21.25 -8.55 15.34
CA ASN A 109 -22.25 -8.99 14.37
C ASN A 109 -23.58 -9.36 15.04
N VAL A 110 -23.57 -10.34 15.93
CA VAL A 110 -24.79 -10.80 16.63
C VAL A 110 -25.37 -9.73 17.54
N ARG A 111 -24.55 -8.90 18.16
CA ARG A 111 -24.97 -7.80 19.03
C ARG A 111 -25.60 -6.65 18.27
N THR A 112 -25.14 -6.42 17.05
CA THR A 112 -25.73 -5.46 16.12
C THR A 112 -27.11 -5.94 15.66
N ALA A 113 -27.23 -7.22 15.28
CA ALA A 113 -28.52 -7.84 14.96
C ALA A 113 -29.53 -7.74 16.14
N HIS A 114 -29.07 -8.03 17.37
CA HIS A 114 -29.91 -7.88 18.55
C HIS A 114 -30.31 -6.41 18.81
N ALA A 115 -29.33 -5.46 18.68
CA ALA A 115 -29.59 -4.04 18.90
C ALA A 115 -30.58 -3.48 17.86
N ALA A 116 -30.59 -3.99 16.62
CA ALA A 116 -31.54 -3.63 15.56
C ALA A 116 -33.01 -3.96 15.92
N ARG A 117 -33.24 -4.91 16.81
CA ARG A 117 -34.61 -5.18 17.38
C ARG A 117 -35.15 -3.96 18.14
N THR A 118 -34.27 -3.12 18.69
CA THR A 118 -34.69 -1.95 19.47
C THR A 118 -34.74 -0.71 18.58
N SER A 119 -33.66 -0.32 17.94
CA SER A 119 -33.59 0.86 17.07
C SER A 119 -32.39 0.85 16.14
N LEU A 120 -32.51 1.55 15.01
CA LEU A 120 -31.41 1.79 14.07
C LEU A 120 -30.21 2.51 14.75
N SER A 121 -30.49 3.45 15.65
CA SER A 121 -29.45 4.19 16.39
C SER A 121 -28.61 3.26 17.28
N LYS A 122 -29.24 2.31 17.99
CA LYS A 122 -28.51 1.33 18.82
C LYS A 122 -27.70 0.36 17.96
N ALA A 123 -28.26 -0.11 16.85
CA ALA A 123 -27.55 -0.97 15.90
C ALA A 123 -26.31 -0.29 15.32
N LEU A 124 -26.43 0.96 14.83
CA LEU A 124 -25.31 1.76 14.37
C LEU A 124 -24.23 1.94 15.46
N ASN A 125 -24.64 2.21 16.71
CA ASN A 125 -23.68 2.42 17.78
C ASN A 125 -22.87 1.14 18.09
N VAL A 126 -23.48 -0.04 18.03
CA VAL A 126 -22.78 -1.31 18.26
C VAL A 126 -21.85 -1.65 17.09
N SER A 127 -22.36 -1.60 15.86
CA SER A 127 -21.57 -1.92 14.64
C SER A 127 -20.41 -0.95 14.45
N PHE A 128 -20.65 0.36 14.56
CA PHE A 128 -19.60 1.37 14.45
C PHE A 128 -18.58 1.30 15.59
N THR A 129 -19.00 0.98 16.83
CA THR A 129 -18.05 0.76 17.93
C THR A 129 -17.18 -0.46 17.65
N GLY A 130 -17.72 -1.54 17.05
CA GLY A 130 -16.95 -2.68 16.57
C GLY A 130 -15.87 -2.26 15.55
N GLY A 131 -16.25 -1.48 14.54
CA GLY A 131 -15.33 -0.91 13.58
C GLY A 131 -14.27 0.01 14.24
N ALA A 132 -14.67 0.85 15.20
CA ALA A 132 -13.76 1.73 15.90
C ALA A 132 -12.71 0.97 16.75
N VAL A 133 -13.06 -0.16 17.33
CA VAL A 133 -12.09 -1.06 18.01
C VAL A 133 -11.03 -1.53 17.04
N MET A 134 -11.42 -1.91 15.84
CA MET A 134 -10.48 -2.33 14.81
C MET A 134 -9.60 -1.16 14.36
N GLY A 135 -10.19 -0.01 13.98
CA GLY A 135 -9.45 1.13 13.46
C GLY A 135 -8.40 1.67 14.44
N MET A 136 -8.79 1.86 15.72
CA MET A 136 -7.85 2.33 16.75
C MET A 136 -6.85 1.26 17.14
N GLY A 137 -7.22 -0.02 17.09
CA GLY A 137 -6.33 -1.15 17.37
C GLY A 137 -5.20 -1.25 16.34
N VAL A 138 -5.55 -1.20 15.05
CA VAL A 138 -4.59 -1.24 13.94
C VAL A 138 -3.63 -0.06 13.99
N ALA A 139 -4.14 1.18 14.07
CA ALA A 139 -3.31 2.37 14.12
C ALA A 139 -2.46 2.43 15.41
N GLY A 140 -3.04 2.02 16.55
CA GLY A 140 -2.33 1.95 17.84
C GLY A 140 -1.17 0.97 17.81
N LEU A 141 -1.36 -0.23 17.23
CA LEU A 141 -0.28 -1.22 17.06
C LEU A 141 0.79 -0.72 16.11
N ALA A 142 0.41 -0.06 15.00
CA ALA A 142 1.35 0.46 14.02
C ALA A 142 2.25 1.56 14.61
N VAL A 143 1.66 2.54 15.30
CA VAL A 143 2.39 3.65 15.92
C VAL A 143 3.25 3.16 17.11
N LEU A 144 2.73 2.25 17.93
CA LEU A 144 3.49 1.64 19.03
C LEU A 144 4.65 0.80 18.49
N GLY A 145 4.41 -0.07 17.50
CA GLY A 145 5.41 -0.96 16.94
C GLY A 145 6.52 -0.19 16.25
N LEU A 146 6.16 0.71 15.33
CA LEU A 146 7.14 1.50 14.57
C LEU A 146 7.92 2.47 15.47
N GLY A 147 7.20 3.26 16.30
CA GLY A 147 7.84 4.24 17.20
C GLY A 147 8.66 3.57 18.30
N GLY A 148 8.16 2.47 18.87
CA GLY A 148 8.88 1.69 19.89
C GLY A 148 10.16 1.06 19.35
N LEU A 149 10.06 0.41 18.18
CA LEU A 149 11.22 -0.20 17.52
C LEU A 149 12.24 0.86 17.08
N PHE A 150 11.79 1.99 16.50
CA PHE A 150 12.67 3.10 16.16
C PHE A 150 13.47 3.62 17.38
N ILE A 151 12.82 3.79 18.55
CA ILE A 151 13.49 4.20 19.78
C ILE A 151 14.57 3.18 20.19
N ILE A 152 14.25 1.89 20.14
CA ILE A 152 15.18 0.82 20.50
C ILE A 152 16.39 0.83 19.56
N LEU A 153 16.15 0.92 18.25
CA LEU A 153 17.21 0.90 17.24
C LEU A 153 18.13 2.12 17.36
N ILE A 154 17.57 3.33 17.49
CA ILE A 154 18.41 4.53 17.67
C ILE A 154 19.22 4.46 18.98
N LYS A 155 18.64 3.99 20.09
CA LYS A 155 19.40 3.81 21.33
C LYS A 155 20.50 2.77 21.22
N THR A 156 20.30 1.75 20.39
CA THR A 156 21.27 0.66 20.22
C THR A 156 22.40 1.04 19.27
N PHE A 157 22.08 1.68 18.13
CA PHE A 157 23.04 1.98 17.08
C PHE A 157 23.59 3.42 17.12
N ALA A 158 22.78 4.39 17.56
CA ALA A 158 23.05 5.82 17.40
C ALA A 158 22.62 6.67 18.60
N PRO A 159 23.04 6.37 19.85
CA PRO A 159 22.47 7.00 21.06
C PRO A 159 22.64 8.50 21.13
N ASP A 160 23.75 9.05 20.61
CA ASP A 160 24.10 10.49 20.65
C ASP A 160 24.38 11.05 19.24
N ALA A 161 23.95 10.36 18.18
CA ALA A 161 24.25 10.73 16.81
C ALA A 161 23.34 11.86 16.30
N LEU A 162 23.85 12.59 15.30
CA LEU A 162 23.05 13.51 14.47
C LEU A 162 22.22 12.72 13.46
N SER A 163 21.13 13.30 13.00
CA SER A 163 20.24 12.66 12.01
C SER A 163 20.95 12.19 10.73
N THR A 164 22.02 12.88 10.33
CA THR A 164 22.79 12.62 9.10
C THR A 164 23.85 11.52 9.26
N SER A 165 23.97 10.88 10.42
CA SER A 165 25.02 9.88 10.68
C SER A 165 24.72 8.52 10.06
N ALA A 166 25.77 7.76 9.70
CA ALA A 166 25.67 6.41 9.14
C ALA A 166 24.97 5.42 10.10
N GLU A 167 25.10 5.63 11.42
CA GLU A 167 24.45 4.80 12.43
C GLU A 167 22.92 4.98 12.41
N VAL A 168 22.42 6.19 12.13
CA VAL A 168 20.99 6.46 11.95
C VAL A 168 20.50 5.84 10.66
N THR A 169 21.26 5.92 9.58
CA THR A 169 20.95 5.23 8.31
C THR A 169 20.76 3.73 8.54
N ARG A 170 21.68 3.09 9.28
CA ARG A 170 21.61 1.66 9.63
C ARG A 170 20.36 1.36 10.47
N ALA A 171 20.01 2.20 11.44
CA ALA A 171 18.81 2.02 12.26
C ALA A 171 17.53 2.09 11.41
N ILE A 172 17.46 3.03 10.48
CA ILE A 172 16.34 3.17 9.54
C ILE A 172 16.27 1.98 8.58
N GLU A 173 17.41 1.50 8.09
CA GLU A 173 17.47 0.30 7.23
C GLU A 173 16.92 -0.94 7.95
N VAL A 174 17.35 -1.18 9.20
CA VAL A 174 16.80 -2.28 10.01
C VAL A 174 15.27 -2.14 10.16
N LEU A 175 14.76 -0.91 10.28
CA LEU A 175 13.33 -0.64 10.39
C LEU A 175 12.56 -1.02 9.10
N THR A 176 13.21 -1.08 7.94
CA THR A 176 12.56 -1.54 6.70
C THR A 176 12.11 -3.00 6.80
N GLY A 177 12.82 -3.82 7.56
CA GLY A 177 12.42 -5.19 7.86
C GLY A 177 11.07 -5.28 8.56
N PHE A 178 10.77 -4.35 9.48
CA PHE A 178 9.47 -4.27 10.14
C PHE A 178 8.32 -4.05 9.13
N SER A 179 8.51 -3.15 8.18
CA SER A 179 7.52 -2.89 7.13
C SER A 179 7.38 -4.08 6.17
N LEU A 180 8.50 -4.74 5.81
CA LEU A 180 8.46 -5.95 4.98
C LEU A 180 7.67 -7.08 5.65
N GLY A 181 7.86 -7.27 6.96
CA GLY A 181 7.09 -8.24 7.74
C GLY A 181 5.60 -7.92 7.75
N ALA A 182 5.25 -6.66 8.00
CA ALA A 182 3.88 -6.18 8.02
C ALA A 182 3.16 -6.40 6.69
N GLU A 183 3.75 -5.95 5.58
CA GLU A 183 3.15 -6.05 4.24
C GLU A 183 3.12 -7.49 3.71
N SER A 184 4.08 -8.34 4.09
CA SER A 184 4.07 -9.75 3.71
C SER A 184 2.86 -10.47 4.30
N ILE A 185 2.58 -10.29 5.59
CA ILE A 185 1.39 -10.85 6.23
C ILE A 185 0.12 -10.26 5.64
N ALA A 186 0.10 -8.94 5.40
CA ALA A 186 -1.03 -8.25 4.80
C ALA A 186 -1.41 -8.85 3.43
N LEU A 187 -0.42 -9.14 2.58
CA LEU A 187 -0.67 -9.73 1.26
C LEU A 187 -1.37 -11.08 1.37
N PHE A 188 -0.83 -12.00 2.18
CA PHE A 188 -1.42 -13.32 2.34
C PHE A 188 -2.82 -13.24 2.94
N ALA A 189 -3.00 -12.46 4.02
CA ALA A 189 -4.29 -12.29 4.67
C ALA A 189 -5.35 -11.68 3.72
N ARG A 190 -4.97 -10.68 2.90
CA ARG A 190 -5.91 -10.05 1.97
C ARG A 190 -6.26 -10.95 0.78
N VAL A 191 -5.28 -11.62 0.18
CA VAL A 191 -5.51 -12.53 -0.95
C VAL A 191 -6.23 -13.80 -0.47
N GLY A 192 -5.77 -14.42 0.61
CA GLY A 192 -6.37 -15.63 1.17
C GLY A 192 -7.78 -15.37 1.67
N GLY A 193 -7.97 -14.31 2.48
CA GLY A 193 -9.28 -13.89 2.96
C GLY A 193 -10.25 -13.57 1.82
N GLY A 194 -9.81 -12.82 0.80
CA GLY A 194 -10.64 -12.47 -0.36
C GLY A 194 -11.04 -13.69 -1.20
N ILE A 195 -10.14 -14.66 -1.43
CA ILE A 195 -10.47 -15.92 -2.11
C ILE A 195 -11.48 -16.70 -1.28
N TYR A 196 -11.31 -16.77 0.04
CA TYR A 196 -12.23 -17.47 0.94
C TYR A 196 -13.64 -16.87 0.87
N THR A 197 -13.74 -15.54 1.12
CA THR A 197 -15.01 -14.81 1.14
C THR A 197 -15.78 -15.02 -0.15
N LYS A 198 -15.15 -14.75 -1.28
CA LYS A 198 -15.85 -14.76 -2.57
C LYS A 198 -16.09 -16.17 -3.14
N ALA A 199 -15.34 -17.16 -2.70
CA ALA A 199 -15.68 -18.57 -2.98
C ALA A 199 -16.98 -18.98 -2.26
N ALA A 200 -17.14 -18.57 -1.01
CA ALA A 200 -18.33 -18.86 -0.22
C ALA A 200 -19.55 -18.10 -0.73
N ASP A 201 -19.43 -16.80 -0.93
CA ASP A 201 -20.47 -15.88 -1.40
C ASP A 201 -21.00 -16.30 -2.79
N VAL A 202 -20.13 -16.41 -3.80
CA VAL A 202 -20.52 -16.83 -5.15
C VAL A 202 -21.13 -18.24 -5.14
N GLY A 203 -20.60 -19.15 -4.32
CA GLY A 203 -21.14 -20.51 -4.17
C GLY A 203 -22.52 -20.51 -3.52
N ALA A 204 -22.75 -19.69 -2.50
CA ALA A 204 -24.02 -19.50 -1.85
C ALA A 204 -25.06 -18.89 -2.79
N ASP A 205 -24.68 -17.85 -3.51
CA ASP A 205 -25.55 -17.08 -4.39
C ASP A 205 -26.00 -17.87 -5.62
N LEU A 206 -25.09 -18.53 -6.33
CA LEU A 206 -25.43 -19.27 -7.55
C LEU A 206 -26.40 -20.41 -7.25
N VAL A 207 -26.15 -21.20 -6.22
CA VAL A 207 -27.02 -22.36 -5.93
C VAL A 207 -28.24 -21.94 -5.13
N GLY A 208 -28.09 -21.09 -4.12
CA GLY A 208 -29.19 -20.66 -3.27
C GLY A 208 -30.18 -19.73 -3.97
N LYS A 209 -29.71 -18.60 -4.46
CA LYS A 209 -30.56 -17.56 -5.05
C LYS A 209 -31.03 -17.87 -6.46
N VAL A 210 -30.10 -18.36 -7.33
CA VAL A 210 -30.37 -18.53 -8.75
C VAL A 210 -31.00 -19.91 -9.05
N GLU A 211 -30.42 -21.02 -8.53
CA GLU A 211 -30.93 -22.37 -8.82
C GLU A 211 -32.11 -22.77 -7.92
N ALA A 212 -31.95 -22.65 -6.59
CA ALA A 212 -32.94 -23.09 -5.62
C ALA A 212 -34.03 -22.03 -5.33
N GLY A 213 -33.80 -20.77 -5.67
CA GLY A 213 -34.74 -19.66 -5.47
C GLY A 213 -35.02 -19.31 -4.01
N ILE A 214 -34.16 -19.75 -3.08
CA ILE A 214 -34.24 -19.41 -1.65
C ILE A 214 -33.71 -17.99 -1.38
N PRO A 215 -34.17 -17.33 -0.31
CA PRO A 215 -33.64 -16.01 0.07
C PRO A 215 -32.13 -16.01 0.30
N GLU A 216 -31.51 -14.82 0.24
CA GLU A 216 -30.17 -14.56 0.74
C GLU A 216 -30.11 -14.85 2.24
N ASP A 217 -29.00 -15.39 2.71
CA ASP A 217 -28.78 -15.77 4.11
C ASP A 217 -29.78 -16.81 4.67
N ASP A 218 -30.49 -17.55 3.83
CA ASP A 218 -31.43 -18.58 4.26
C ASP A 218 -30.68 -19.71 5.02
N PRO A 219 -31.13 -20.11 6.22
CA PRO A 219 -30.47 -21.14 7.02
C PRO A 219 -30.41 -22.53 6.37
N ARG A 220 -31.21 -22.76 5.32
CA ARG A 220 -31.19 -24.00 4.52
C ARG A 220 -29.98 -24.09 3.60
N ASN A 221 -29.36 -22.93 3.25
CA ASN A 221 -28.18 -22.90 2.40
C ASN A 221 -26.93 -23.29 3.18
N PRO A 222 -26.24 -24.40 2.83
CA PRO A 222 -25.04 -24.85 3.57
C PRO A 222 -23.86 -23.86 3.52
N ALA A 223 -23.79 -22.99 2.50
CA ALA A 223 -22.70 -22.05 2.34
C ALA A 223 -22.87 -20.74 3.14
N THR A 224 -24.07 -20.43 3.67
CA THR A 224 -24.34 -19.16 4.35
C THR A 224 -23.41 -18.90 5.56
N ILE A 225 -23.09 -19.93 6.35
CA ILE A 225 -22.13 -19.77 7.45
C ILE A 225 -20.71 -19.51 6.92
N ALA A 226 -20.31 -20.18 5.84
CA ALA A 226 -19.01 -19.96 5.22
C ALA A 226 -18.91 -18.54 4.64
N ASP A 227 -19.97 -18.01 4.08
CA ASP A 227 -20.08 -16.64 3.58
C ASP A 227 -19.91 -15.61 4.70
N ASN A 228 -20.69 -15.71 5.76
CA ASN A 228 -20.53 -14.85 6.95
C ASN A 228 -19.15 -14.99 7.63
N VAL A 229 -18.52 -16.15 7.61
CA VAL A 229 -17.12 -16.33 8.02
C VAL A 229 -16.20 -15.55 7.11
N GLY A 230 -16.43 -15.58 5.80
CA GLY A 230 -15.68 -14.91 4.78
C GLY A 230 -15.54 -13.41 5.05
N ASP A 231 -16.65 -12.70 5.28
CA ASP A 231 -16.67 -11.27 5.59
C ASP A 231 -15.78 -10.93 6.79
N ASN A 232 -15.80 -11.77 7.83
CA ASN A 232 -14.96 -11.56 9.01
C ASN A 232 -13.46 -11.80 8.72
N VAL A 233 -13.11 -12.74 7.84
CA VAL A 233 -11.70 -13.06 7.53
C VAL A 233 -11.15 -12.17 6.43
N GLY A 234 -11.91 -11.98 5.32
CA GLY A 234 -11.48 -11.19 4.16
C GLY A 234 -11.62 -9.70 4.39
N ASP A 235 -12.85 -9.26 4.71
CA ASP A 235 -13.18 -7.84 4.76
C ASP A 235 -12.93 -7.19 6.12
N VAL A 236 -12.69 -7.97 7.19
CA VAL A 236 -12.23 -7.42 8.45
C VAL A 236 -10.78 -7.77 8.71
N ALA A 237 -10.42 -9.04 8.90
CA ALA A 237 -9.06 -9.41 9.29
C ALA A 237 -8.03 -9.08 8.19
N GLY A 238 -8.31 -9.41 6.93
CA GLY A 238 -7.44 -9.11 5.79
C GLY A 238 -7.26 -7.62 5.57
N MET A 239 -8.35 -6.82 5.68
CA MET A 239 -8.28 -5.36 5.61
C MET A 239 -7.50 -4.75 6.78
N GLY A 240 -7.63 -5.30 7.98
CA GLY A 240 -6.88 -4.85 9.15
C GLY A 240 -5.38 -5.02 8.98
N ALA A 241 -4.95 -6.15 8.46
CA ALA A 241 -3.54 -6.41 8.14
C ALA A 241 -3.04 -5.48 7.01
N ASP A 242 -3.84 -5.26 5.93
CA ASP A 242 -3.51 -4.36 4.82
C ASP A 242 -3.30 -2.92 5.29
N LEU A 243 -4.24 -2.37 6.05
CA LEU A 243 -4.13 -0.99 6.53
C LEU A 243 -3.05 -0.82 7.61
N PHE A 244 -2.77 -1.87 8.40
CA PHE A 244 -1.59 -1.89 9.28
C PHE A 244 -0.30 -1.76 8.47
N GLY A 245 -0.11 -2.59 7.45
CA GLY A 245 1.04 -2.55 6.56
C GLY A 245 1.15 -1.20 5.85
N SER A 246 0.05 -0.70 5.30
CA SER A 246 -0.02 0.61 4.62
C SER A 246 0.41 1.77 5.52
N TYR A 247 -0.06 1.77 6.75
CA TYR A 247 0.28 2.79 7.74
C TYR A 247 1.77 2.77 8.07
N VAL A 248 2.31 1.58 8.34
CA VAL A 248 3.73 1.37 8.63
C VAL A 248 4.61 1.77 7.44
N ALA A 249 4.27 1.30 6.24
CA ALA A 249 5.04 1.58 5.02
C ALA A 249 5.09 3.08 4.69
N THR A 250 3.97 3.78 4.85
CA THR A 250 3.89 5.22 4.57
C THR A 250 4.74 6.02 5.55
N VAL A 251 4.62 5.74 6.85
CA VAL A 251 5.40 6.44 7.88
C VAL A 251 6.88 6.13 7.71
N LEU A 252 7.25 4.86 7.43
CA LEU A 252 8.63 4.47 7.16
C LEU A 252 9.22 5.18 5.93
N ALA A 253 8.50 5.20 4.79
CA ALA A 253 8.96 5.91 3.60
C ALA A 253 9.23 7.39 3.87
N THR A 254 8.38 8.02 4.69
CA THR A 254 8.55 9.40 5.09
C THR A 254 9.72 9.59 6.05
N ILE A 255 9.99 8.63 6.94
CA ILE A 255 11.18 8.60 7.81
C ILE A 255 12.46 8.53 6.97
N VAL A 256 12.51 7.62 5.97
CA VAL A 256 13.66 7.47 5.07
C VAL A 256 13.97 8.77 4.33
N LEU A 257 12.94 9.40 3.73
CA LEU A 257 13.13 10.68 3.04
C LEU A 257 13.36 11.84 4.02
N GLY A 258 12.81 11.79 5.22
CA GLY A 258 13.08 12.75 6.30
C GLY A 258 14.53 12.71 6.78
N HIS A 259 15.18 11.54 6.74
CA HIS A 259 16.60 11.39 7.02
C HIS A 259 17.50 12.13 6.00
N GLU A 260 17.03 12.28 4.75
CA GLU A 260 17.74 13.02 3.71
C GLU A 260 17.55 14.55 3.80
N VAL A 261 16.71 15.04 4.71
CA VAL A 261 16.46 16.48 4.86
C VAL A 261 17.59 17.11 5.69
N THR A 262 18.29 18.08 5.08
CA THR A 262 19.51 18.70 5.63
C THR A 262 19.53 20.21 5.41
N THR A 263 20.58 20.87 5.88
CA THR A 263 20.92 22.26 5.50
C THR A 263 21.48 22.32 4.08
N SER A 264 21.73 23.49 3.53
CA SER A 264 22.37 23.70 2.23
C SER A 264 23.78 23.11 2.14
N THR A 265 24.45 22.90 3.28
CA THR A 265 25.81 22.32 3.38
C THR A 265 25.80 20.80 3.62
N GLY A 266 24.61 20.16 3.69
CA GLY A 266 24.47 18.74 4.00
C GLY A 266 24.59 18.39 5.48
N GLU A 267 24.61 19.39 6.36
CA GLU A 267 24.64 19.20 7.81
C GLU A 267 23.23 18.95 8.37
N ALA A 268 23.16 18.41 9.58
CA ALA A 268 21.91 18.24 10.31
C ALA A 268 21.20 19.57 10.55
N LEU A 269 19.86 19.57 10.49
CA LEU A 269 19.08 20.78 10.70
C LEU A 269 19.28 21.37 12.12
N PRO A 270 19.35 22.70 12.27
CA PRO A 270 19.42 23.37 13.57
C PRO A 270 18.03 23.47 14.21
N ASP A 271 17.41 22.33 14.51
CA ASP A 271 16.02 22.21 14.94
C ASP A 271 15.82 22.00 16.45
N GLY A 272 16.91 21.96 17.22
CA GLY A 272 16.87 21.61 18.65
C GLY A 272 16.62 20.12 18.93
N TYR A 273 16.50 19.30 17.89
CA TYR A 273 16.28 17.85 17.94
C TYR A 273 17.41 17.07 17.27
N SER A 274 18.58 17.65 17.11
CA SER A 274 19.76 17.06 16.44
C SER A 274 19.49 16.68 14.97
N GLY A 275 18.63 17.42 14.29
CA GLY A 275 18.20 17.19 12.90
C GLY A 275 17.11 16.16 12.74
N PHE A 276 16.57 15.60 13.83
CA PHE A 276 15.54 14.55 13.75
C PHE A 276 14.13 15.06 13.45
N SER A 277 13.89 16.38 13.38
CA SER A 277 12.53 16.91 13.19
C SER A 277 11.80 16.38 11.96
N PRO A 278 12.41 16.22 10.75
CA PRO A 278 11.72 15.64 9.61
C PRO A 278 11.44 14.13 9.74
N ILE A 279 12.23 13.43 10.54
CA ILE A 279 12.05 12.01 10.85
C ILE A 279 10.93 11.81 11.87
N LEU A 280 10.84 12.68 12.89
CA LEU A 280 9.85 12.62 13.96
C LEU A 280 8.46 13.06 13.51
N LEU A 281 8.39 14.03 12.61
CA LEU A 281 7.13 14.65 12.18
C LEU A 281 6.09 13.64 11.68
N PRO A 282 6.38 12.71 10.75
CA PRO A 282 5.39 11.74 10.28
C PRO A 282 4.89 10.81 11.39
N MET A 283 5.76 10.41 12.33
CA MET A 283 5.36 9.58 13.47
C MET A 283 4.44 10.33 14.43
N LEU A 284 4.70 11.62 14.66
CA LEU A 284 3.86 12.45 15.53
C LEU A 284 2.51 12.77 14.89
N ILE A 285 2.48 13.07 13.59
CA ILE A 285 1.23 13.25 12.83
C ILE A 285 0.39 11.97 12.90
N ALA A 286 1.02 10.81 12.70
CA ALA A 286 0.39 9.52 12.82
C ALA A 286 -0.22 9.29 14.22
N GLY A 287 0.55 9.56 15.27
CA GLY A 287 0.07 9.41 16.66
C GLY A 287 -1.07 10.38 17.02
N VAL A 288 -0.95 11.64 16.64
CA VAL A 288 -1.98 12.66 16.88
C VAL A 288 -3.25 12.33 16.09
N GLY A 289 -3.13 11.78 14.88
CA GLY A 289 -4.27 11.28 14.09
C GLY A 289 -5.12 10.25 14.84
N ILE A 290 -4.49 9.36 15.64
CA ILE A 290 -5.22 8.41 16.50
C ILE A 290 -6.04 9.17 17.56
N LEU A 291 -5.44 10.14 18.24
CA LEU A 291 -6.12 10.90 19.30
C LEU A 291 -7.36 11.64 18.75
N PHE A 292 -7.22 12.29 17.60
CA PHE A 292 -8.32 13.00 16.98
C PHE A 292 -9.35 12.07 16.33
N SER A 293 -8.94 10.90 15.86
CA SER A 293 -9.88 9.86 15.45
C SER A 293 -10.72 9.35 16.63
N ILE A 294 -10.13 9.17 17.82
CA ILE A 294 -10.88 8.83 19.05
C ILE A 294 -11.93 9.90 19.36
N ILE A 295 -11.56 11.19 19.28
CA ILE A 295 -12.52 12.29 19.51
C ILE A 295 -13.61 12.26 18.44
N ALA A 296 -13.26 12.07 17.16
CA ALA A 296 -14.18 12.07 16.03
C ALA A 296 -15.20 10.91 16.09
N THR A 297 -14.89 9.77 16.76
CA THR A 297 -15.89 8.72 16.98
C THR A 297 -17.12 9.21 17.74
N SER A 298 -16.98 10.26 18.56
CA SER A 298 -18.11 10.84 19.30
C SER A 298 -19.10 11.60 18.41
N PHE A 299 -18.71 11.96 17.18
CA PHE A 299 -19.57 12.67 16.22
C PHE A 299 -20.49 11.70 15.46
N VAL A 300 -20.20 10.39 15.46
CA VAL A 300 -21.01 9.39 14.77
C VAL A 300 -22.21 9.02 15.65
N ARG A 301 -23.28 9.77 15.52
CA ARG A 301 -24.53 9.56 16.29
C ARG A 301 -25.73 9.92 15.43
N ILE A 302 -26.81 9.12 15.58
CA ILE A 302 -28.11 9.43 15.03
C ILE A 302 -29.17 9.49 16.16
N SER A 303 -30.16 10.33 15.95
CA SER A 303 -31.29 10.45 16.92
C SER A 303 -32.24 9.27 16.77
N GLU A 304 -32.80 8.77 17.88
CA GLU A 304 -33.81 7.70 17.85
C GLU A 304 -35.10 8.12 17.15
N LYS A 305 -35.36 9.43 17.05
CA LYS A 305 -36.55 10.01 16.36
C LYS A 305 -36.38 10.12 14.86
N THR A 306 -35.22 9.83 14.32
CA THR A 306 -34.95 9.95 12.89
C THR A 306 -35.51 8.73 12.16
N GLY A 307 -36.12 8.96 11.00
CA GLY A 307 -36.71 7.89 10.19
C GLY A 307 -35.63 6.91 9.63
N LEU A 308 -36.14 5.77 9.14
CA LEU A 308 -35.33 4.67 8.58
C LEU A 308 -34.80 5.05 7.18
N HIS A 309 -33.71 5.82 7.10
CA HIS A 309 -33.09 6.27 5.85
C HIS A 309 -31.58 6.10 5.84
N THR A 310 -31.04 5.54 4.76
CA THR A 310 -29.60 5.39 4.52
C THR A 310 -28.85 6.73 4.62
N ALA A 311 -29.44 7.82 4.11
CA ALA A 311 -28.83 9.15 4.12
C ALA A 311 -28.48 9.68 5.52
N VAL A 312 -29.25 9.27 6.54
CA VAL A 312 -29.01 9.69 7.94
C VAL A 312 -27.78 8.99 8.52
N VAL A 313 -27.64 7.69 8.26
CA VAL A 313 -26.47 6.88 8.67
C VAL A 313 -25.23 7.39 7.96
N GLN A 314 -25.30 7.56 6.63
CA GLN A 314 -24.20 8.09 5.84
C GLN A 314 -23.73 9.47 6.34
N LYS A 315 -24.66 10.38 6.64
CA LYS A 315 -24.34 11.69 7.20
C LYS A 315 -23.61 11.59 8.53
N ALA A 316 -24.03 10.68 9.41
CA ALA A 316 -23.37 10.49 10.71
C ALA A 316 -21.93 9.99 10.55
N LEU A 317 -21.70 9.01 9.68
CA LEU A 317 -20.34 8.50 9.38
C LEU A 317 -19.47 9.59 8.74
N ASN A 318 -20.02 10.34 7.79
CA ASN A 318 -19.33 11.46 7.15
C ASN A 318 -18.95 12.56 8.17
N MET A 319 -19.78 12.85 9.17
CA MET A 319 -19.44 13.80 10.24
C MET A 319 -18.21 13.32 11.05
N GLY A 320 -18.13 12.03 11.37
CA GLY A 320 -16.95 11.46 12.02
C GLY A 320 -15.71 11.58 11.15
N ASN A 321 -15.83 11.25 9.86
CA ASN A 321 -14.72 11.34 8.90
C ASN A 321 -14.21 12.79 8.76
N TRP A 322 -15.10 13.74 8.45
CA TRP A 322 -14.75 15.16 8.34
C TRP A 322 -14.17 15.72 9.64
N GLY A 323 -14.74 15.31 10.78
CA GLY A 323 -14.22 15.68 12.10
C GLY A 323 -12.77 15.25 12.30
N SER A 324 -12.45 14.01 11.96
CA SER A 324 -11.08 13.47 12.04
C SER A 324 -10.12 14.24 11.10
N ILE A 325 -10.52 14.49 9.84
CA ILE A 325 -9.70 15.20 8.84
C ILE A 325 -9.40 16.62 9.32
N ILE A 326 -10.41 17.39 9.73
CA ILE A 326 -10.25 18.79 10.15
C ILE A 326 -9.37 18.89 11.40
N LEU A 327 -9.63 18.04 12.41
CA LEU A 327 -8.84 18.05 13.64
C LEU A 327 -7.39 17.67 13.38
N THR A 328 -7.14 16.68 12.50
CA THR A 328 -5.79 16.27 12.11
C THR A 328 -5.08 17.39 11.33
N ALA A 329 -5.76 18.08 10.42
CA ALA A 329 -5.21 19.21 9.68
C ALA A 329 -4.77 20.34 10.62
N ILE A 330 -5.63 20.71 11.57
CA ILE A 330 -5.33 21.75 12.57
C ILE A 330 -4.13 21.34 13.44
N ALA A 331 -4.10 20.08 13.88
CA ALA A 331 -3.00 19.59 14.71
C ALA A 331 -1.68 19.52 13.93
N SER A 332 -1.72 19.10 12.67
CA SER A 332 -0.54 19.08 11.80
C SER A 332 0.03 20.47 11.60
N TYR A 333 -0.82 21.50 11.48
CA TYR A 333 -0.37 22.90 11.43
C TYR A 333 0.45 23.29 12.66
N PHE A 334 -0.06 22.99 13.86
CA PHE A 334 0.68 23.30 15.10
C PHE A 334 1.95 22.46 15.24
N LEU A 335 1.92 21.16 14.89
CA LEU A 335 3.08 20.29 14.94
C LEU A 335 4.20 20.75 14.01
N VAL A 336 3.88 21.08 12.77
CA VAL A 336 4.86 21.60 11.80
C VAL A 336 5.51 22.88 12.30
N ASN A 337 4.72 23.84 12.78
CA ASN A 337 5.26 25.11 13.31
C ASN A 337 6.09 24.93 14.58
N TRP A 338 5.79 23.91 15.39
CA TRP A 338 6.51 23.66 16.64
C TRP A 338 7.84 22.93 16.42
N ILE A 339 7.87 21.98 15.47
CA ILE A 339 8.97 21.00 15.38
C ILE A 339 9.98 21.38 14.29
N LEU A 340 9.51 21.84 13.12
CA LEU A 340 10.40 22.20 12.02
C LEU A 340 11.01 23.59 12.21
N PRO A 341 12.31 23.75 11.88
CA PRO A 341 12.99 25.03 12.01
C PRO A 341 12.46 26.07 10.99
N ASP A 342 12.66 27.33 11.33
CA ASP A 342 12.50 28.44 10.38
C ASP A 342 13.69 28.45 9.42
N GLY A 343 13.42 28.51 8.11
CA GLY A 343 14.45 28.58 7.09
C GLY A 343 14.26 27.56 5.97
N ASN A 344 15.21 27.56 5.05
CA ASN A 344 15.20 26.62 3.92
C ASN A 344 15.78 25.27 4.33
N MET A 345 15.11 24.21 3.92
CA MET A 345 15.53 22.82 4.05
C MET A 345 15.82 22.25 2.66
N TYR A 346 16.73 21.30 2.57
CA TYR A 346 17.21 20.72 1.31
C TYR A 346 17.24 19.19 1.41
N LEU A 347 17.16 18.49 0.29
CA LEU A 347 17.43 17.05 0.25
C LEU A 347 18.92 16.84 -0.06
N SER A 348 19.59 16.02 0.75
CA SER A 348 21.04 15.77 0.65
C SER A 348 21.49 15.28 -0.73
N ARG A 349 20.64 14.50 -1.42
CA ARG A 349 20.89 14.01 -2.79
C ARG A 349 21.00 15.10 -3.86
N ASP A 350 20.40 16.27 -3.61
CA ASP A 350 20.39 17.40 -4.54
C ASP A 350 21.56 18.37 -4.31
N ILE A 351 22.37 18.13 -3.27
CA ILE A 351 23.54 18.92 -2.92
C ILE A 351 24.75 18.41 -3.73
N ARG A 352 25.36 19.28 -4.53
CA ARG A 352 26.60 18.94 -5.24
C ARG A 352 27.84 19.15 -4.36
N PRO A 353 28.88 18.28 -4.48
CA PRO A 353 30.12 18.41 -3.71
C PRO A 353 30.93 19.71 -3.98
N THR A 354 30.61 20.46 -5.04
CA THR A 354 31.30 21.68 -5.46
C THR A 354 30.79 22.95 -4.78
N GLY A 355 29.80 22.88 -3.87
CA GLY A 355 29.25 24.06 -3.21
C GLY A 355 28.44 24.99 -4.12
N GLU A 356 28.33 24.69 -5.41
CA GLU A 356 27.42 25.41 -6.29
C GLU A 356 25.99 24.93 -6.03
N GLU A 357 25.13 25.84 -5.54
CA GLU A 357 23.70 25.62 -5.47
C GLU A 357 23.20 25.23 -6.87
N LEU A 358 22.72 24.02 -7.01
CA LEU A 358 21.87 23.71 -8.15
C LEU A 358 20.64 24.61 -8.04
N HIS A 359 20.38 25.39 -9.07
CA HIS A 359 19.11 26.09 -9.29
C HIS A 359 17.96 25.08 -9.53
N SER A 360 17.88 24.00 -8.80
CA SER A 360 16.79 23.05 -8.85
C SER A 360 15.95 23.23 -7.60
N ILE A 361 14.73 23.28 -7.81
CA ILE A 361 13.46 23.01 -7.12
C ILE A 361 13.54 22.45 -5.67
N ALA A 362 14.69 22.22 -5.10
CA ALA A 362 14.94 21.37 -3.96
C ALA A 362 14.97 22.10 -2.60
N ASN A 363 14.81 23.41 -2.58
CA ASN A 363 14.71 24.13 -1.32
C ASN A 363 13.24 24.30 -0.93
N PHE A 364 12.90 23.91 0.28
CA PHE A 364 11.54 24.03 0.80
C PHE A 364 11.54 24.53 2.24
N THR A 365 10.42 25.02 2.69
CA THR A 365 10.23 25.55 4.04
C THR A 365 9.22 24.73 4.81
N LYS A 366 9.10 24.96 6.12
CA LYS A 366 8.03 24.36 6.93
C LYS A 366 6.61 24.63 6.38
N TYR A 367 6.39 25.78 5.71
CA TYR A 367 5.12 26.09 5.06
C TYR A 367 4.87 25.21 3.82
N GLY A 368 5.93 24.85 3.09
CA GLY A 368 5.86 23.88 2.01
C GLY A 368 5.48 22.49 2.52
N VAL A 369 6.08 22.05 3.63
CA VAL A 369 5.71 20.78 4.30
C VAL A 369 4.23 20.79 4.70
N MET A 370 3.75 21.90 5.28
CA MET A 370 2.35 22.05 5.65
C MET A 370 1.42 22.02 4.43
N GLY A 371 1.81 22.70 3.34
CA GLY A 371 1.10 22.67 2.06
C GLY A 371 1.00 21.23 1.52
N SER A 372 2.08 20.46 1.61
CA SER A 372 2.11 19.05 1.20
C SER A 372 1.15 18.17 2.03
N ILE A 373 1.10 18.36 3.35
CA ILE A 373 0.15 17.65 4.23
C ILE A 373 -1.30 18.00 3.84
N ALA A 374 -1.58 19.27 3.59
CA ALA A 374 -2.91 19.72 3.16
C ALA A 374 -3.31 19.11 1.81
N VAL A 375 -2.36 19.01 0.86
CA VAL A 375 -2.57 18.32 -0.43
C VAL A 375 -2.90 16.84 -0.20
N GLY A 376 -2.18 16.14 0.69
CA GLY A 376 -2.46 14.74 1.01
C GLY A 376 -3.87 14.52 1.56
N LEU A 377 -4.29 15.35 2.54
CA LEU A 377 -5.65 15.30 3.10
C LEU A 377 -6.72 15.63 2.04
N LEU A 378 -6.44 16.56 1.15
CA LEU A 378 -7.34 16.93 0.04
C LEU A 378 -7.46 15.78 -0.96
N VAL A 379 -6.34 15.16 -1.35
CA VAL A 379 -6.35 13.98 -2.26
C VAL A 379 -7.19 12.86 -1.66
N GLY A 380 -6.98 12.49 -0.40
CA GLY A 380 -7.77 11.45 0.26
C GLY A 380 -9.27 11.76 0.29
N THR A 381 -9.62 13.03 0.53
CA THR A 381 -11.01 13.50 0.53
C THR A 381 -11.64 13.44 -0.87
N LEU A 382 -10.94 13.94 -1.87
CA LEU A 382 -11.44 13.95 -3.26
C LEU A 382 -11.58 12.51 -3.78
N MET A 383 -10.64 11.62 -3.46
CA MET A 383 -10.74 10.21 -3.82
C MET A 383 -12.00 9.56 -3.22
N SER A 384 -12.30 9.83 -1.96
CA SER A 384 -13.53 9.33 -1.32
C SER A 384 -14.80 9.85 -2.00
N ILE A 385 -14.86 11.14 -2.31
CA ILE A 385 -16.01 11.77 -3.01
C ILE A 385 -16.20 11.20 -4.42
N ILE A 386 -15.11 11.03 -5.16
CA ILE A 386 -15.16 10.50 -6.53
C ILE A 386 -15.59 9.04 -6.51
N THR A 387 -15.04 8.24 -5.61
CA THR A 387 -15.43 6.83 -5.46
C THR A 387 -16.90 6.71 -5.08
N GLU A 388 -17.40 7.51 -4.14
CA GLU A 388 -18.82 7.57 -3.79
C GLU A 388 -19.69 7.91 -5.02
N HIS A 389 -19.23 8.83 -5.88
CA HIS A 389 -19.97 9.19 -7.10
C HIS A 389 -20.14 8.00 -8.06
N TYR A 390 -19.08 7.17 -8.21
CA TYR A 390 -19.13 6.04 -9.14
C TYR A 390 -19.81 4.80 -8.58
N THR A 391 -19.87 4.65 -7.24
CA THR A 391 -20.33 3.42 -6.61
C THR A 391 -21.64 3.54 -5.83
N ALA A 392 -22.04 4.73 -5.37
CA ALA A 392 -23.21 4.87 -4.51
C ALA A 392 -24.54 4.71 -5.27
N MET A 393 -25.52 4.09 -4.58
CA MET A 393 -26.90 3.92 -5.10
C MET A 393 -27.53 5.26 -5.50
N GLY A 394 -28.30 5.24 -6.58
CA GLY A 394 -28.98 6.42 -7.13
C GLY A 394 -28.10 7.40 -7.89
N LYS A 395 -26.77 7.20 -7.91
CA LYS A 395 -25.86 8.00 -8.73
C LYS A 395 -25.90 7.56 -10.20
N ARG A 396 -25.58 8.50 -11.10
CA ARG A 396 -25.66 8.28 -12.55
C ARG A 396 -24.92 7.03 -13.05
N PRO A 397 -23.68 6.70 -12.61
CA PRO A 397 -22.98 5.51 -13.08
C PRO A 397 -23.72 4.21 -12.71
N VAL A 398 -24.14 4.06 -11.44
CA VAL A 398 -24.90 2.89 -10.96
C VAL A 398 -26.25 2.78 -11.68
N MET A 399 -26.97 3.90 -11.86
CA MET A 399 -28.22 3.93 -12.63
C MET A 399 -28.02 3.56 -14.11
N SER A 400 -26.85 3.79 -14.67
CA SER A 400 -26.48 3.34 -16.02
C SER A 400 -26.42 1.80 -16.10
N ILE A 401 -25.79 1.15 -15.14
CA ILE A 401 -25.72 -0.32 -15.05
C ILE A 401 -27.12 -0.92 -14.86
N ILE A 402 -27.93 -0.31 -13.99
CA ILE A 402 -29.34 -0.74 -13.77
C ILE A 402 -30.15 -0.71 -15.08
N ARG A 403 -30.05 0.37 -15.85
CA ARG A 403 -30.76 0.45 -17.15
C ARG A 403 -30.30 -0.62 -18.13
N GLN A 404 -28.98 -0.91 -18.14
CA GLN A 404 -28.42 -1.96 -19.00
C GLN A 404 -28.82 -3.37 -18.54
N SER A 405 -29.13 -3.57 -17.26
CA SER A 405 -29.72 -4.80 -16.73
C SER A 405 -31.09 -5.11 -17.33
N GLY A 406 -31.83 -4.07 -17.72
CA GLY A 406 -33.10 -4.21 -18.41
C GLY A 406 -33.01 -4.85 -19.80
N THR A 407 -31.83 -4.88 -20.41
CA THR A 407 -31.59 -5.53 -21.72
C THR A 407 -31.06 -6.96 -21.55
N GLY A 408 -30.41 -7.28 -20.42
CA GLY A 408 -29.95 -8.63 -20.09
C GLY A 408 -28.57 -8.70 -19.43
N HIS A 409 -28.10 -9.93 -19.24
CA HIS A 409 -26.87 -10.22 -18.52
C HIS A 409 -25.60 -9.64 -19.19
N ALA A 410 -25.47 -9.85 -20.51
CA ALA A 410 -24.30 -9.39 -21.25
C ALA A 410 -24.13 -7.87 -21.23
N THR A 411 -25.23 -7.13 -21.39
CA THR A 411 -25.23 -5.66 -21.36
C THR A 411 -24.93 -5.12 -19.96
N ASN A 412 -25.40 -5.79 -18.89
CA ASN A 412 -25.02 -5.45 -17.53
C ASN A 412 -23.51 -5.60 -17.31
N VAL A 413 -22.92 -6.72 -17.76
CA VAL A 413 -21.46 -6.94 -17.63
C VAL A 413 -20.67 -5.88 -18.40
N ILE A 414 -21.04 -5.59 -19.64
CA ILE A 414 -20.43 -4.52 -20.45
C ILE A 414 -20.55 -3.16 -19.73
N GLY A 415 -21.72 -2.88 -19.18
CA GLY A 415 -21.98 -1.61 -18.49
C GLY A 415 -21.09 -1.37 -17.27
N GLY A 416 -20.93 -2.39 -16.45
CA GLY A 416 -20.07 -2.26 -15.25
C GLY A 416 -18.59 -2.20 -15.60
N LEU A 417 -18.13 -2.95 -16.63
CA LEU A 417 -16.76 -2.81 -17.13
C LEU A 417 -16.50 -1.38 -17.63
N ALA A 418 -17.43 -0.82 -18.39
CA ALA A 418 -17.32 0.54 -18.92
C ALA A 418 -17.28 1.58 -17.78
N VAL A 419 -18.19 1.47 -16.80
CA VAL A 419 -18.23 2.35 -15.62
C VAL A 419 -16.93 2.23 -14.81
N GLY A 420 -16.42 1.02 -14.62
CA GLY A 420 -15.14 0.79 -13.93
C GLY A 420 -13.96 1.46 -14.64
N MET A 421 -13.86 1.31 -15.96
CA MET A 421 -12.80 1.97 -16.76
C MET A 421 -12.93 3.50 -16.69
N GLU A 422 -14.13 4.04 -16.88
CA GLU A 422 -14.40 5.48 -16.77
C GLU A 422 -14.02 6.03 -15.40
N SER A 423 -14.26 5.25 -14.35
CA SER A 423 -14.02 5.65 -12.96
C SER A 423 -12.54 5.87 -12.64
N THR A 424 -11.61 5.46 -13.49
CA THR A 424 -10.16 5.70 -13.30
C THR A 424 -9.76 7.15 -13.65
N PHE A 425 -10.52 7.84 -14.49
CA PHE A 425 -10.14 9.13 -15.07
C PHE A 425 -9.93 10.21 -14.01
N LEU A 426 -10.95 10.53 -13.23
CA LEU A 426 -10.85 11.59 -12.20
C LEU A 426 -9.87 11.24 -11.08
N PRO A 427 -9.85 10.01 -10.51
CA PRO A 427 -8.87 9.63 -9.51
C PRO A 427 -7.42 9.79 -9.97
N ILE A 428 -7.09 9.40 -11.19
CA ILE A 428 -5.72 9.56 -11.71
C ILE A 428 -5.34 11.03 -11.87
N LEU A 429 -6.26 11.88 -12.31
CA LEU A 429 -6.00 13.33 -12.37
C LEU A 429 -5.77 13.93 -10.99
N VAL A 430 -6.55 13.52 -9.98
CA VAL A 430 -6.39 13.96 -8.59
C VAL A 430 -5.05 13.49 -8.02
N LEU A 431 -4.67 12.23 -8.27
CA LEU A 431 -3.37 11.70 -7.85
C LEU A 431 -2.22 12.43 -8.52
N ALA A 432 -2.27 12.64 -9.84
CA ALA A 432 -1.24 13.36 -10.59
C ALA A 432 -1.09 14.81 -10.09
N ALA A 433 -2.21 15.50 -9.87
CA ALA A 433 -2.20 16.85 -9.30
C ALA A 433 -1.67 16.86 -7.85
N GLY A 434 -2.01 15.82 -7.05
CA GLY A 434 -1.52 15.66 -5.69
C GLY A 434 -0.01 15.42 -5.64
N ILE A 435 0.51 14.53 -6.49
CA ILE A 435 1.94 14.26 -6.62
C ILE A 435 2.69 15.54 -7.04
N TYR A 436 2.23 16.19 -8.12
CA TYR A 436 2.86 17.41 -8.63
C TYR A 436 2.82 18.55 -7.61
N GLY A 437 1.67 18.77 -6.98
CA GLY A 437 1.50 19.83 -5.98
C GLY A 437 2.35 19.61 -4.73
N SER A 438 2.35 18.39 -4.17
CA SER A 438 3.16 18.08 -2.99
C SER A 438 4.67 18.11 -3.30
N TYR A 439 5.07 17.68 -4.49
CA TYR A 439 6.45 17.80 -4.96
C TYR A 439 6.88 19.26 -5.11
N HIS A 440 6.02 20.11 -5.67
CA HIS A 440 6.31 21.53 -5.83
C HIS A 440 6.48 22.24 -4.47
N PHE A 441 5.74 21.82 -3.43
CA PHE A 441 5.81 22.41 -2.09
C PHE A 441 7.04 21.98 -1.28
N ALA A 442 7.45 20.70 -1.33
CA ALA A 442 8.53 20.19 -0.49
C ALA A 442 9.32 19.03 -1.11
N GLY A 443 9.44 19.00 -2.45
CA GLY A 443 10.19 17.98 -3.17
C GLY A 443 9.65 16.56 -2.92
N LEU A 444 10.53 15.56 -2.98
CA LEU A 444 10.17 14.16 -2.70
C LEU A 444 9.72 13.94 -1.25
N TYR A 445 10.29 14.67 -0.29
CA TYR A 445 9.80 14.65 1.09
C TYR A 445 8.35 15.17 1.18
N GLY A 446 7.99 16.17 0.34
CA GLY A 446 6.62 16.66 0.23
C GLY A 446 5.62 15.59 -0.18
N VAL A 447 5.97 14.73 -1.15
CA VAL A 447 5.11 13.61 -1.57
C VAL A 447 4.94 12.59 -0.45
N ALA A 448 6.01 12.27 0.26
CA ALA A 448 5.96 11.32 1.38
C ALA A 448 5.15 11.84 2.57
N ILE A 449 5.36 13.11 2.96
CA ILE A 449 4.62 13.70 4.08
C ILE A 449 3.15 13.96 3.73
N ALA A 450 2.81 14.17 2.45
CA ALA A 450 1.43 14.21 1.98
C ALA A 450 0.74 12.85 2.19
N ALA A 451 1.41 11.75 1.83
CA ALA A 451 0.94 10.40 2.11
C ALA A 451 0.78 10.15 3.62
N ALA A 452 1.75 10.55 4.45
CA ALA A 452 1.68 10.42 5.90
C ALA A 452 0.53 11.24 6.51
N GLY A 453 0.30 12.46 6.03
CA GLY A 453 -0.83 13.29 6.42
C GLY A 453 -2.18 12.66 6.08
N MET A 454 -2.30 12.10 4.88
CA MET A 454 -3.48 11.34 4.47
C MET A 454 -3.70 10.14 5.38
N MET A 455 -2.66 9.34 5.64
CA MET A 455 -2.74 8.13 6.47
C MET A 455 -3.01 8.44 7.95
N ALA A 456 -2.77 9.64 8.44
CA ALA A 456 -3.07 10.02 9.83
C ALA A 456 -4.56 9.87 10.18
N THR A 457 -5.46 9.90 9.19
CA THR A 457 -6.91 9.70 9.38
C THR A 457 -7.35 8.24 9.27
N THR A 458 -6.43 7.30 9.02
CA THR A 458 -6.71 5.88 8.77
C THR A 458 -7.48 5.22 9.89
N ALA A 459 -7.21 5.58 11.15
CA ALA A 459 -7.93 5.01 12.29
C ALA A 459 -9.45 5.23 12.18
N MET A 460 -9.88 6.40 11.73
CA MET A 460 -11.29 6.72 11.51
C MET A 460 -11.82 6.10 10.21
N GLN A 461 -11.03 6.14 9.13
CA GLN A 461 -11.40 5.50 7.86
C GLN A 461 -11.64 4.00 8.04
N LEU A 462 -10.74 3.31 8.75
CA LEU A 462 -10.87 1.89 9.04
C LEU A 462 -12.06 1.59 9.98
N ALA A 463 -12.37 2.49 10.92
CA ALA A 463 -13.55 2.36 11.77
C ALA A 463 -14.85 2.40 10.95
N ILE A 464 -14.90 3.27 9.94
CA ILE A 464 -16.04 3.42 9.02
C ILE A 464 -16.10 2.26 8.04
N ASP A 465 -14.96 1.76 7.56
CA ASP A 465 -14.89 0.66 6.60
C ASP A 465 -15.29 -0.67 7.25
N ALA A 466 -14.73 -1.00 8.41
CA ALA A 466 -15.05 -2.23 9.17
C ALA A 466 -16.50 -2.27 9.73
N PHE A 467 -17.18 -1.13 9.80
CA PHE A 467 -18.60 -1.07 10.11
C PHE A 467 -19.45 -1.84 9.08
N GLY A 468 -19.09 -1.81 7.79
CA GLY A 468 -19.83 -2.46 6.70
C GLY A 468 -19.98 -3.97 6.90
N PRO A 469 -18.88 -4.76 6.93
CA PRO A 469 -18.96 -6.21 7.15
C PRO A 469 -19.64 -6.62 8.45
N ILE A 470 -19.54 -5.79 9.51
CA ILE A 470 -20.26 -6.04 10.76
C ILE A 470 -21.77 -5.87 10.56
N ALA A 471 -22.20 -4.89 9.77
CA ALA A 471 -23.61 -4.65 9.49
C ALA A 471 -24.20 -5.72 8.57
N ASP A 472 -23.47 -6.15 7.56
CA ASP A 472 -23.83 -7.23 6.63
C ASP A 472 -24.03 -8.55 7.37
N ASN A 473 -23.03 -9.00 8.10
CA ASN A 473 -23.14 -10.19 8.98
C ASN A 473 -24.27 -10.10 10.01
N ALA A 474 -24.59 -8.90 10.51
CA ALA A 474 -25.75 -8.73 11.40
C ALA A 474 -27.06 -8.98 10.65
N GLY A 475 -27.13 -8.61 9.38
CA GLY A 475 -28.23 -8.95 8.47
C GLY A 475 -28.39 -10.45 8.27
N GLY A 476 -27.27 -11.14 7.96
CA GLY A 476 -27.23 -12.59 7.82
C GLY A 476 -27.67 -13.32 9.09
N ILE A 477 -27.18 -12.90 10.25
CA ILE A 477 -27.61 -13.48 11.53
C ILE A 477 -29.10 -13.20 11.81
N ALA A 478 -29.62 -12.03 11.42
CA ALA A 478 -31.05 -11.72 11.59
C ALA A 478 -31.93 -12.63 10.74
N GLU A 479 -31.54 -12.89 9.48
CA GLU A 479 -32.25 -13.80 8.58
C GLU A 479 -32.17 -15.25 9.07
N MET A 480 -30.96 -15.77 9.31
CA MET A 480 -30.77 -17.14 9.80
C MET A 480 -31.45 -17.43 11.16
N SER A 481 -31.68 -16.38 11.94
CA SER A 481 -32.38 -16.48 13.24
C SER A 481 -33.88 -16.23 13.13
N GLU A 482 -34.39 -16.04 11.92
CA GLU A 482 -35.82 -15.79 11.64
C GLU A 482 -36.38 -14.62 12.46
N LEU A 483 -35.63 -13.52 12.59
CA LEU A 483 -36.06 -12.33 13.31
C LEU A 483 -37.17 -11.58 12.53
N PRO A 484 -37.97 -10.75 13.21
CA PRO A 484 -38.99 -9.94 12.55
C PRO A 484 -38.45 -9.11 11.40
N LYS A 485 -39.25 -8.92 10.34
CA LYS A 485 -38.81 -8.21 9.09
C LYS A 485 -38.29 -6.79 9.33
N ASP A 486 -38.83 -6.09 10.35
CA ASP A 486 -38.37 -4.74 10.73
C ASP A 486 -36.91 -4.72 11.26
N VAL A 487 -36.40 -5.85 11.74
CA VAL A 487 -35.01 -5.99 12.16
C VAL A 487 -34.13 -6.08 10.92
N ARG A 488 -34.53 -6.91 9.95
CA ARG A 488 -33.81 -7.05 8.68
C ARG A 488 -33.79 -5.70 7.94
N GLU A 489 -34.88 -4.96 7.88
CA GLU A 489 -34.92 -3.63 7.26
C GLU A 489 -33.91 -2.66 7.86
N LYS A 490 -33.71 -2.69 9.18
CA LYS A 490 -32.70 -1.84 9.84
C LYS A 490 -31.27 -2.29 9.55
N THR A 491 -30.99 -3.59 9.50
CA THR A 491 -29.68 -4.12 9.14
C THR A 491 -29.35 -3.85 7.68
N ASP A 492 -30.31 -4.00 6.76
CA ASP A 492 -30.17 -3.68 5.32
C ASP A 492 -29.86 -2.19 5.07
N ILE A 493 -30.41 -1.29 5.89
CA ILE A 493 -30.05 0.14 5.85
C ILE A 493 -28.60 0.37 6.23
N LEU A 494 -28.12 -0.32 7.29
CA LEU A 494 -26.72 -0.24 7.72
C LEU A 494 -25.79 -0.85 6.67
N ASP A 495 -26.12 -2.02 6.14
CA ASP A 495 -25.36 -2.71 5.12
C ASP A 495 -25.25 -1.88 3.83
N ALA A 496 -26.35 -1.32 3.32
CA ALA A 496 -26.33 -0.47 2.14
C ALA A 496 -25.41 0.77 2.28
N VAL A 497 -25.26 1.30 3.49
CA VAL A 497 -24.29 2.35 3.79
C VAL A 497 -22.88 1.75 3.90
N GLY A 498 -22.76 0.56 4.50
CA GLY A 498 -21.52 -0.19 4.64
C GLY A 498 -20.82 -0.43 3.29
N ASN A 499 -21.57 -0.85 2.27
CA ASN A 499 -21.04 -1.05 0.91
C ASN A 499 -20.50 0.24 0.27
N THR A 500 -21.19 1.35 0.49
CA THR A 500 -20.72 2.66 -0.01
C THR A 500 -19.46 3.09 0.71
N THR A 501 -19.39 2.93 2.03
CA THR A 501 -18.21 3.29 2.83
C THR A 501 -17.03 2.36 2.57
N ALA A 502 -17.26 1.06 2.37
CA ALA A 502 -16.23 0.10 1.97
C ALA A 502 -15.62 0.46 0.61
N ALA A 503 -16.44 0.86 -0.38
CA ALA A 503 -15.92 1.32 -1.67
C ALA A 503 -15.06 2.59 -1.50
N THR A 504 -15.51 3.57 -0.70
CA THR A 504 -14.76 4.81 -0.44
C THR A 504 -13.46 4.54 0.32
N GLY A 505 -13.45 3.62 1.30
CA GLY A 505 -12.28 3.16 2.03
C GLY A 505 -11.23 2.52 1.11
N LYS A 506 -11.67 1.66 0.17
CA LYS A 506 -10.80 1.06 -0.84
C LYS A 506 -10.21 2.10 -1.79
N GLY A 507 -10.98 3.11 -2.22
CA GLY A 507 -10.49 4.24 -3.01
C GLY A 507 -9.42 5.06 -2.29
N PHE A 508 -9.64 5.35 -1.00
CA PHE A 508 -8.65 5.98 -0.11
C PHE A 508 -7.38 5.12 0.01
N ALA A 509 -7.51 3.81 0.22
CA ALA A 509 -6.39 2.89 0.35
C ALA A 509 -5.51 2.85 -0.92
N ILE A 510 -6.11 2.87 -2.13
CA ILE A 510 -5.36 2.92 -3.40
C ILE A 510 -4.60 4.23 -3.55
N ALA A 511 -5.24 5.36 -3.23
CA ALA A 511 -4.57 6.67 -3.31
C ALA A 511 -3.38 6.76 -2.36
N SER A 512 -3.55 6.29 -1.12
CA SER A 512 -2.46 6.24 -0.15
C SER A 512 -1.33 5.31 -0.62
N ALA A 513 -1.68 4.15 -1.20
CA ALA A 513 -0.70 3.21 -1.73
C ALA A 513 0.10 3.79 -2.91
N ALA A 514 -0.55 4.57 -3.80
CA ALA A 514 0.12 5.24 -4.90
C ALA A 514 1.16 6.26 -4.42
N LEU A 515 0.77 7.13 -3.47
CA LEU A 515 1.69 8.12 -2.89
C LEU A 515 2.82 7.44 -2.08
N THR A 516 2.48 6.39 -1.31
CA THR A 516 3.47 5.61 -0.54
C THR A 516 4.45 4.88 -1.44
N ALA A 517 3.97 4.24 -2.52
CA ALA A 517 4.82 3.56 -3.48
C ALA A 517 5.82 4.52 -4.13
N LEU A 518 5.39 5.74 -4.47
CA LEU A 518 6.28 6.76 -4.99
C LEU A 518 7.32 7.23 -3.95
N ALA A 519 6.92 7.37 -2.69
CA ALA A 519 7.83 7.71 -1.61
C ALA A 519 8.86 6.58 -1.35
N LEU A 520 8.43 5.32 -1.32
CA LEU A 520 9.31 4.15 -1.21
C LEU A 520 10.25 4.02 -2.42
N PHE A 521 9.75 4.33 -3.60
CA PHE A 521 10.53 4.36 -4.82
C PHE A 521 11.62 5.44 -4.77
N ALA A 522 11.28 6.65 -4.30
CA ALA A 522 12.25 7.72 -4.08
C ALA A 522 13.30 7.31 -3.03
N ALA A 523 12.89 6.66 -1.94
CA ALA A 523 13.78 6.11 -0.94
C ALA A 523 14.72 5.02 -1.53
N PHE A 524 14.17 4.12 -2.36
CA PHE A 524 14.96 3.11 -3.07
C PHE A 524 16.04 3.73 -3.96
N VAL A 525 15.71 4.74 -4.77
CA VAL A 525 16.67 5.46 -5.63
C VAL A 525 17.83 6.04 -4.81
N GLY A 526 17.52 6.63 -3.63
CA GLY A 526 18.52 7.19 -2.73
C GLY A 526 19.46 6.12 -2.16
N ILE A 527 18.90 5.07 -1.57
CA ILE A 527 19.68 3.98 -0.94
C ILE A 527 20.46 3.16 -1.98
N ALA A 528 19.87 2.92 -3.17
CA ALA A 528 20.56 2.25 -4.27
C ALA A 528 21.67 3.07 -4.89
N GLY A 529 21.82 4.36 -4.55
CA GLY A 529 22.87 5.23 -5.04
C GLY A 529 22.76 5.58 -6.53
N ILE A 530 21.57 5.45 -7.13
CA ILE A 530 21.30 5.82 -8.52
C ILE A 530 20.81 7.26 -8.59
N ARG A 531 21.24 8.01 -9.61
CA ARG A 531 20.89 9.44 -9.76
C ARG A 531 19.52 9.67 -10.37
N GLY A 532 18.99 8.68 -11.08
CA GLY A 532 17.69 8.76 -11.77
C GLY A 532 17.45 7.48 -12.54
N ILE A 533 16.30 7.38 -13.19
CA ILE A 533 15.87 6.24 -13.98
C ILE A 533 15.65 6.72 -15.40
N ASP A 534 16.57 6.32 -16.27
CA ASP A 534 16.53 6.68 -17.65
C ASP A 534 15.71 5.67 -18.45
N ILE A 535 14.48 6.04 -18.75
CA ILE A 535 13.54 5.20 -19.51
C ILE A 535 13.93 4.98 -20.97
N TYR A 536 14.92 5.72 -21.50
CA TYR A 536 15.48 5.50 -22.84
C TYR A 536 16.41 4.27 -22.90
N LYS A 537 16.91 3.80 -21.77
CA LYS A 537 17.70 2.57 -21.73
C LYS A 537 16.81 1.36 -22.00
N ALA A 538 17.27 0.49 -22.91
CA ALA A 538 16.48 -0.66 -23.36
C ALA A 538 16.15 -1.64 -22.23
N ASP A 539 17.08 -1.87 -21.31
CA ASP A 539 16.89 -2.72 -20.12
C ASP A 539 15.86 -2.14 -19.15
N VAL A 540 15.92 -0.82 -18.89
CA VAL A 540 14.95 -0.11 -18.06
C VAL A 540 13.56 -0.15 -18.68
N LEU A 541 13.45 0.16 -19.99
CA LEU A 541 12.19 0.14 -20.70
C LEU A 541 11.58 -1.27 -20.77
N ALA A 542 12.38 -2.30 -21.03
CA ALA A 542 11.94 -3.68 -21.03
C ALA A 542 11.40 -4.09 -19.63
N CYS A 543 12.12 -3.75 -18.57
CA CYS A 543 11.69 -4.03 -17.21
C CYS A 543 10.43 -3.23 -16.80
N LEU A 544 10.24 -2.01 -17.31
CA LEU A 544 9.00 -1.24 -17.13
C LEU A 544 7.79 -1.96 -17.72
N PHE A 545 7.90 -2.53 -18.93
CA PHE A 545 6.82 -3.35 -19.51
C PHE A 545 6.54 -4.60 -18.70
N VAL A 546 7.60 -5.31 -18.24
CA VAL A 546 7.45 -6.48 -17.36
C VAL A 546 6.76 -6.08 -16.05
N GLY A 547 7.17 -4.96 -15.44
CA GLY A 547 6.52 -4.43 -14.24
C GLY A 547 5.04 -4.12 -14.48
N GLY A 548 4.71 -3.45 -15.59
CA GLY A 548 3.33 -3.15 -15.96
C GLY A 548 2.45 -4.39 -16.17
N MET A 549 3.05 -5.52 -16.57
CA MET A 549 2.34 -6.80 -16.71
C MET A 549 2.00 -7.46 -15.37
N ILE A 550 2.81 -7.28 -14.33
CA ILE A 550 2.65 -7.99 -13.05
C ILE A 550 1.25 -7.85 -12.44
N PRO A 551 0.64 -6.65 -12.32
CA PRO A 551 -0.72 -6.50 -11.80
C PRO A 551 -1.77 -7.30 -12.58
N PHE A 552 -1.64 -7.41 -13.91
CA PHE A 552 -2.56 -8.22 -14.74
C PHE A 552 -2.42 -9.72 -14.45
N VAL A 553 -1.18 -10.23 -14.37
CA VAL A 553 -0.92 -11.64 -14.05
C VAL A 553 -1.42 -11.97 -12.65
N PHE A 554 -1.11 -11.12 -11.68
CA PHE A 554 -1.56 -11.27 -10.29
C PHE A 554 -3.10 -11.28 -10.22
N SER A 555 -3.75 -10.32 -10.87
CA SER A 555 -5.22 -10.22 -10.94
C SER A 555 -5.84 -11.48 -11.57
N SER A 556 -5.28 -11.94 -12.69
CA SER A 556 -5.73 -13.17 -13.36
C SER A 556 -5.67 -14.39 -12.44
N LEU A 557 -4.59 -14.54 -11.68
CA LEU A 557 -4.42 -15.65 -10.73
C LEU A 557 -5.43 -15.55 -9.58
N ALA A 558 -5.65 -14.35 -9.03
CA ALA A 558 -6.59 -14.14 -7.94
C ALA A 558 -8.04 -14.42 -8.38
N ILE A 559 -8.47 -13.87 -9.53
CA ILE A 559 -9.82 -14.08 -10.07
C ILE A 559 -10.06 -15.56 -10.40
N ARG A 560 -9.09 -16.22 -11.04
CA ARG A 560 -9.17 -17.67 -11.32
C ARG A 560 -9.28 -18.48 -10.05
N ALA A 561 -8.52 -18.13 -9.01
CA ALA A 561 -8.56 -18.81 -7.72
C ALA A 561 -9.95 -18.73 -7.07
N VAL A 562 -10.59 -17.55 -7.11
CA VAL A 562 -11.97 -17.37 -6.65
C VAL A 562 -12.93 -18.27 -7.46
N GLY A 563 -12.86 -18.24 -8.80
CA GLY A 563 -13.74 -19.02 -9.65
C GLY A 563 -13.63 -20.54 -9.39
N GLU A 564 -12.40 -21.06 -9.27
CA GLU A 564 -12.16 -22.48 -8.98
C GLU A 564 -12.67 -22.88 -7.58
N ALA A 565 -12.46 -22.02 -6.58
CA ALA A 565 -12.93 -22.27 -5.23
C ALA A 565 -14.47 -22.19 -5.14
N ALA A 566 -15.09 -21.23 -5.84
CA ALA A 566 -16.54 -21.10 -5.93
C ALA A 566 -17.19 -22.31 -6.60
N MET A 567 -16.60 -22.87 -7.65
CA MET A 567 -17.09 -24.11 -8.28
C MET A 567 -17.09 -25.30 -7.32
N ALA A 568 -16.05 -25.46 -6.51
CA ALA A 568 -16.01 -26.51 -5.48
C ALA A 568 -17.11 -26.32 -4.41
N MET A 569 -17.37 -25.06 -4.05
CA MET A 569 -18.48 -24.72 -3.13
C MET A 569 -19.84 -25.02 -3.74
N VAL A 570 -20.07 -24.64 -4.99
CA VAL A 570 -21.29 -24.93 -5.75
C VAL A 570 -21.59 -26.44 -5.76
N GLU A 571 -20.58 -27.26 -6.06
CA GLU A 571 -20.72 -28.71 -6.07
C GLU A 571 -21.10 -29.28 -4.70
N GLU A 572 -20.50 -28.75 -3.62
CA GLU A 572 -20.82 -29.19 -2.26
C GLU A 572 -22.24 -28.78 -1.85
N VAL A 573 -22.65 -27.55 -2.13
CA VAL A 573 -24.04 -27.09 -1.84
C VAL A 573 -25.06 -27.94 -2.59
N ARG A 574 -24.82 -28.18 -3.91
CA ARG A 574 -25.67 -29.09 -4.70
C ARG A 574 -25.71 -30.51 -4.16
N ARG A 575 -24.55 -31.02 -3.70
CA ARG A 575 -24.48 -32.35 -3.05
C ARG A 575 -25.38 -32.38 -1.82
N GLN A 576 -25.24 -31.40 -0.95
CA GLN A 576 -26.03 -31.34 0.28
C GLN A 576 -27.52 -31.24 0.00
N PHE A 577 -27.95 -30.38 -0.95
CA PHE A 577 -29.37 -30.26 -1.34
C PHE A 577 -29.95 -31.59 -1.88
N ARG A 578 -29.13 -32.44 -2.53
CA ARG A 578 -29.56 -33.73 -3.06
C ARG A 578 -29.53 -34.84 -2.02
N THR A 579 -28.60 -34.82 -1.08
CA THR A 579 -28.31 -35.99 -0.21
C THR A 579 -28.77 -35.83 1.21
N ILE A 580 -29.04 -34.64 1.71
CA ILE A 580 -29.53 -34.42 3.05
C ILE A 580 -31.08 -34.34 3.04
N PRO A 581 -31.76 -35.36 3.61
CA PRO A 581 -33.25 -35.40 3.63
C PRO A 581 -33.79 -34.21 4.42
N GLY A 582 -34.81 -33.55 3.90
CA GLY A 582 -35.51 -32.44 4.59
C GLY A 582 -34.73 -31.11 4.63
N ILE A 583 -33.62 -30.96 3.91
CA ILE A 583 -32.86 -29.69 3.91
C ILE A 583 -33.66 -28.55 3.29
N MET A 584 -34.38 -28.82 2.19
CA MET A 584 -35.21 -27.80 1.50
C MET A 584 -36.47 -27.46 2.26
N GLU A 585 -36.99 -28.37 3.08
CA GLU A 585 -38.13 -28.20 3.98
C GLU A 585 -37.70 -27.53 5.31
N GLY A 586 -36.42 -27.31 5.55
CA GLY A 586 -35.88 -26.72 6.79
C GLY A 586 -35.81 -27.66 7.98
N THR A 587 -36.07 -28.97 7.78
CA THR A 587 -36.01 -30.00 8.83
C THR A 587 -34.67 -30.71 8.88
N GLY A 588 -33.93 -30.74 7.75
CA GLY A 588 -32.55 -31.25 7.65
C GLY A 588 -31.55 -30.21 8.07
N LYS A 589 -30.49 -30.61 8.79
CA LYS A 589 -29.40 -29.71 9.20
C LYS A 589 -28.29 -29.69 8.16
N PRO A 590 -27.91 -28.51 7.61
CA PRO A 590 -26.78 -28.42 6.71
C PRO A 590 -25.43 -28.74 7.37
N GLU A 591 -24.48 -29.26 6.59
CA GLU A 591 -23.11 -29.54 7.03
C GLU A 591 -22.24 -28.28 6.78
N TYR A 592 -22.41 -27.21 7.58
CA TYR A 592 -21.71 -25.94 7.44
C TYR A 592 -20.17 -26.07 7.47
N ASP A 593 -19.67 -26.98 8.33
CA ASP A 593 -18.22 -27.19 8.52
C ASP A 593 -17.52 -27.62 7.23
N LYS A 594 -18.20 -28.37 6.35
CA LYS A 594 -17.65 -28.76 5.05
C LYS A 594 -17.45 -27.58 4.11
N CYS A 595 -18.39 -26.67 4.05
CA CYS A 595 -18.29 -25.44 3.27
C CYS A 595 -17.15 -24.57 3.76
N VAL A 596 -17.03 -24.38 5.08
CA VAL A 596 -15.90 -23.66 5.70
C VAL A 596 -14.57 -24.32 5.38
N ALA A 597 -14.48 -25.65 5.43
CA ALA A 597 -13.25 -26.40 5.12
C ALA A 597 -12.83 -26.23 3.66
N ILE A 598 -13.77 -26.32 2.70
CA ILE A 598 -13.51 -26.14 1.26
C ILE A 598 -12.95 -24.75 0.97
N SER A 599 -13.60 -23.67 1.44
CA SER A 599 -13.10 -22.31 1.26
C SER A 599 -11.73 -22.11 1.90
N THR A 600 -11.50 -22.69 3.10
CA THR A 600 -10.21 -22.60 3.80
C THR A 600 -9.09 -23.26 3.00
N GLU A 601 -9.29 -24.50 2.56
CA GLU A 601 -8.27 -25.25 1.81
C GLU A 601 -7.94 -24.59 0.47
N ALA A 602 -8.99 -24.16 -0.26
CA ALA A 602 -8.83 -23.50 -1.54
C ALA A 602 -8.06 -22.18 -1.40
N SER A 603 -8.43 -21.33 -0.45
CA SER A 603 -7.78 -20.02 -0.25
C SER A 603 -6.31 -20.15 0.12
N ILE A 604 -5.98 -21.03 1.07
CA ILE A 604 -4.60 -21.25 1.50
C ILE A 604 -3.71 -21.76 0.37
N LYS A 605 -4.21 -22.70 -0.42
CA LYS A 605 -3.46 -23.27 -1.55
C LYS A 605 -3.26 -22.26 -2.67
N LYS A 606 -4.27 -21.43 -2.95
CA LYS A 606 -4.29 -20.52 -4.10
C LYS A 606 -3.62 -19.19 -3.84
N MET A 607 -3.49 -18.72 -2.57
CA MET A 607 -2.81 -17.47 -2.26
C MET A 607 -1.28 -17.54 -2.42
N MET A 608 -0.68 -18.74 -2.44
CA MET A 608 0.77 -18.92 -2.45
C MET A 608 1.45 -18.38 -3.71
N LEU A 609 0.86 -18.64 -4.89
CA LEU A 609 1.48 -18.23 -6.16
C LEU A 609 1.43 -16.72 -6.38
N PRO A 610 0.31 -16.01 -6.19
CA PRO A 610 0.29 -14.54 -6.20
C PRO A 610 1.27 -13.93 -5.22
N GLY A 611 1.35 -14.45 -3.98
CA GLY A 611 2.30 -13.98 -2.98
C GLY A 611 3.76 -14.16 -3.40
N ALA A 612 4.10 -15.31 -3.99
CA ALA A 612 5.44 -15.58 -4.49
C ALA A 612 5.84 -14.58 -5.61
N ILE A 613 4.94 -14.28 -6.55
CA ILE A 613 5.20 -13.32 -7.63
C ILE A 613 5.55 -11.94 -7.06
N ALA A 614 4.80 -11.45 -6.08
CA ALA A 614 5.01 -10.13 -5.48
C ALA A 614 6.41 -9.98 -4.84
N ILE A 615 6.95 -11.06 -4.27
CA ILE A 615 8.22 -11.04 -3.55
C ILE A 615 9.40 -11.38 -4.48
N ILE A 616 9.24 -12.40 -5.34
CA ILE A 616 10.33 -12.92 -6.15
C ILE A 616 10.63 -12.04 -7.36
N SER A 617 9.61 -11.39 -7.97
CA SER A 617 9.83 -10.59 -9.17
C SER A 617 10.79 -9.41 -8.98
N PRO A 618 10.72 -8.59 -7.91
CA PRO A 618 11.72 -7.53 -7.68
C PRO A 618 13.12 -8.09 -7.45
N LEU A 619 13.23 -9.24 -6.77
CA LEU A 619 14.52 -9.91 -6.55
C LEU A 619 15.18 -10.32 -7.87
N ILE A 620 14.42 -11.01 -8.75
CA ILE A 620 14.93 -11.43 -10.06
C ILE A 620 15.38 -10.20 -10.86
N ILE A 621 14.53 -9.18 -10.99
CA ILE A 621 14.84 -7.99 -11.79
C ILE A 621 16.04 -7.24 -11.20
N GLY A 622 16.08 -7.02 -9.89
CA GLY A 622 17.17 -6.29 -9.24
C GLY A 622 18.53 -6.95 -9.40
N PHE A 623 18.61 -8.27 -9.16
CA PHE A 623 19.88 -9.00 -9.28
C PHE A 623 20.30 -9.34 -10.71
N ALA A 624 19.35 -9.48 -11.64
CA ALA A 624 19.65 -9.80 -13.04
C ALA A 624 19.98 -8.55 -13.89
N PHE A 625 19.24 -7.45 -13.71
CA PHE A 625 19.31 -6.25 -14.55
C PHE A 625 19.82 -5.00 -13.83
N GLY A 626 19.90 -5.01 -12.52
CA GLY A 626 20.43 -3.90 -11.72
C GLY A 626 19.38 -2.94 -11.16
N PRO A 627 19.82 -1.99 -10.33
CA PRO A 627 18.91 -1.12 -9.56
C PRO A 627 18.13 -0.14 -10.45
N GLU A 628 18.69 0.35 -11.56
CA GLU A 628 17.98 1.27 -12.45
C GLU A 628 16.84 0.57 -13.21
N ALA A 629 17.10 -0.66 -13.71
CA ALA A 629 16.08 -1.49 -14.35
C ALA A 629 14.97 -1.92 -13.37
N LEU A 630 15.34 -2.21 -12.12
CA LEU A 630 14.36 -2.45 -11.04
C LEU A 630 13.48 -1.22 -10.80
N GLY A 631 14.05 -0.02 -10.90
CA GLY A 631 13.28 1.22 -10.83
C GLY A 631 12.25 1.32 -11.96
N GLY A 632 12.64 1.00 -13.21
CA GLY A 632 11.70 0.94 -14.34
C GLY A 632 10.57 -0.08 -14.10
N PHE A 633 10.92 -1.27 -13.60
CA PHE A 633 9.96 -2.31 -13.21
C PHE A 633 8.94 -1.81 -12.17
N LEU A 634 9.40 -1.17 -11.09
CA LEU A 634 8.53 -0.61 -10.05
C LEU A 634 7.60 0.49 -10.58
N ALA A 635 8.11 1.35 -11.47
CA ALA A 635 7.29 2.38 -12.11
C ALA A 635 6.15 1.77 -12.93
N GLY A 636 6.44 0.77 -13.77
CA GLY A 636 5.44 0.04 -14.55
C GLY A 636 4.40 -0.64 -13.66
N ALA A 637 4.84 -1.36 -12.62
CA ALA A 637 3.98 -2.06 -11.69
C ALA A 637 3.07 -1.11 -10.89
N THR A 638 3.60 0.04 -10.47
CA THR A 638 2.82 1.05 -9.72
C THR A 638 1.73 1.66 -10.57
N VAL A 639 2.05 2.15 -11.78
CA VAL A 639 1.05 2.77 -12.67
C VAL A 639 -0.05 1.78 -13.03
N SER A 640 0.32 0.59 -13.48
CA SER A 640 -0.63 -0.46 -13.86
C SER A 640 -1.45 -0.95 -12.67
N GLY A 641 -0.83 -1.13 -11.49
CA GLY A 641 -1.50 -1.59 -10.29
C GLY A 641 -2.51 -0.58 -9.73
N VAL A 642 -2.19 0.72 -9.75
CA VAL A 642 -3.11 1.79 -9.33
C VAL A 642 -4.34 1.84 -10.26
N LEU A 643 -4.13 1.84 -11.58
CA LEU A 643 -5.22 1.84 -12.57
C LEU A 643 -6.12 0.61 -12.40
N MET A 644 -5.52 -0.57 -12.28
CA MET A 644 -6.24 -1.84 -12.11
C MET A 644 -7.04 -1.85 -10.80
N GLY A 645 -6.42 -1.40 -9.70
CA GLY A 645 -7.07 -1.34 -8.39
C GLY A 645 -8.30 -0.42 -8.40
N ILE A 646 -8.20 0.80 -8.95
CA ILE A 646 -9.33 1.74 -9.06
C ILE A 646 -10.43 1.13 -9.94
N PHE A 647 -10.05 0.64 -11.11
CA PHE A 647 -10.99 0.01 -12.06
C PHE A 647 -11.79 -1.11 -11.38
N GLN A 648 -11.11 -2.08 -10.77
CA GLN A 648 -11.75 -3.26 -10.21
C GLN A 648 -12.62 -2.93 -8.99
N ASN A 649 -12.13 -2.12 -8.06
CA ASN A 649 -12.90 -1.75 -6.88
C ASN A 649 -14.17 -0.97 -7.24
N ASN A 650 -14.08 -0.03 -8.17
CA ASN A 650 -15.22 0.81 -8.54
C ASN A 650 -16.23 0.04 -9.41
N ALA A 651 -15.76 -0.80 -10.34
CA ALA A 651 -16.64 -1.67 -11.13
C ALA A 651 -17.45 -2.60 -10.22
N GLY A 652 -16.75 -3.33 -9.32
CA GLY A 652 -17.40 -4.26 -8.40
C GLY A 652 -18.37 -3.58 -7.44
N GLY A 653 -17.98 -2.44 -6.84
CA GLY A 653 -18.87 -1.65 -5.98
C GLY A 653 -20.10 -1.09 -6.71
N ALA A 654 -19.96 -0.72 -7.98
CA ALA A 654 -21.07 -0.23 -8.78
C ALA A 654 -22.06 -1.35 -9.16
N TRP A 655 -21.59 -2.56 -9.48
CA TRP A 655 -22.45 -3.72 -9.73
C TRP A 655 -23.23 -4.16 -8.48
N ASP A 656 -22.56 -4.24 -7.33
CA ASP A 656 -23.19 -4.60 -6.07
C ASP A 656 -24.31 -3.64 -5.69
N ASN A 657 -24.07 -2.34 -5.74
CA ASN A 657 -25.09 -1.34 -5.48
C ASN A 657 -26.17 -1.28 -6.57
N ALA A 658 -25.88 -1.69 -7.79
CA ALA A 658 -26.90 -1.88 -8.83
C ALA A 658 -27.84 -3.05 -8.47
N LYS A 659 -27.30 -4.21 -8.01
CA LYS A 659 -28.08 -5.36 -7.49
C LYS A 659 -28.98 -4.94 -6.31
N LYS A 660 -28.41 -4.30 -5.30
CA LYS A 660 -29.12 -3.86 -4.08
C LYS A 660 -30.21 -2.81 -4.36
N SER A 661 -30.10 -2.05 -5.45
CA SER A 661 -31.16 -1.09 -5.86
C SER A 661 -32.50 -1.77 -6.18
N PHE A 662 -32.48 -3.01 -6.67
CA PHE A 662 -33.70 -3.78 -6.94
C PHE A 662 -34.44 -4.25 -5.69
N GLU A 663 -33.83 -4.24 -4.54
CA GLU A 663 -34.50 -4.61 -3.26
C GLU A 663 -35.58 -3.59 -2.87
N LYS A 664 -35.30 -2.32 -3.15
CA LYS A 664 -36.26 -1.22 -2.91
C LYS A 664 -37.20 -0.98 -4.09
N GLY A 665 -36.94 -1.64 -5.20
CA GLY A 665 -37.58 -1.38 -6.48
C GLY A 665 -36.95 -0.22 -7.24
N VAL A 666 -36.72 -0.42 -8.52
CA VAL A 666 -36.13 0.57 -9.43
C VAL A 666 -36.92 0.65 -10.74
N GLU A 667 -37.10 1.84 -11.26
CA GLU A 667 -37.80 2.10 -12.50
C GLU A 667 -36.86 1.96 -13.70
N ILE A 668 -37.20 1.11 -14.65
CA ILE A 668 -36.53 0.96 -15.95
C ILE A 668 -37.56 1.13 -17.03
N ASN A 669 -37.39 2.14 -17.90
CA ASN A 669 -38.28 2.44 -19.04
C ASN A 669 -39.78 2.55 -18.64
N GLY A 670 -40.06 3.19 -17.51
CA GLY A 670 -41.47 3.39 -17.05
C GLY A 670 -42.08 2.19 -16.32
N THR A 671 -41.32 1.10 -16.11
CA THR A 671 -41.75 -0.10 -15.37
C THR A 671 -40.93 -0.29 -14.13
N MET A 672 -41.60 -0.51 -12.98
CA MET A 672 -40.96 -0.84 -11.70
C MET A 672 -40.52 -2.30 -11.66
N HIS A 673 -39.26 -2.52 -11.37
CA HIS A 673 -38.66 -3.85 -11.21
C HIS A 673 -38.18 -4.05 -9.80
N TYR A 674 -38.46 -5.22 -9.23
CA TYR A 674 -38.11 -5.60 -7.88
C TYR A 674 -37.25 -6.86 -7.87
N LYS A 675 -36.84 -7.29 -6.69
CA LYS A 675 -36.14 -8.57 -6.45
C LYS A 675 -36.83 -9.72 -7.20
N LYS A 676 -36.05 -10.62 -7.80
CA LYS A 676 -36.48 -11.76 -8.65
C LYS A 676 -36.94 -11.41 -10.07
N SER A 677 -36.99 -10.14 -10.48
CA SER A 677 -37.25 -9.78 -11.89
C SER A 677 -36.04 -10.16 -12.79
N GLU A 678 -36.26 -10.26 -14.11
CA GLU A 678 -35.16 -10.55 -15.07
C GLU A 678 -34.05 -9.49 -15.04
N PRO A 679 -34.31 -8.17 -14.95
CA PRO A 679 -33.25 -7.19 -14.72
C PRO A 679 -32.49 -7.39 -13.41
N HIS A 680 -33.17 -7.84 -12.33
CA HIS A 680 -32.47 -8.18 -11.09
C HIS A 680 -31.54 -9.38 -11.29
N LYS A 681 -31.94 -10.44 -11.98
CA LYS A 681 -31.07 -11.60 -12.27
C LYS A 681 -29.86 -11.18 -13.11
N ALA A 682 -30.05 -10.29 -14.06
CA ALA A 682 -28.95 -9.72 -14.84
C ALA A 682 -27.97 -8.93 -13.95
N SER A 683 -28.47 -8.17 -12.97
CA SER A 683 -27.63 -7.43 -12.00
C SER A 683 -26.89 -8.35 -11.04
N VAL A 684 -27.49 -9.47 -10.61
CA VAL A 684 -26.80 -10.52 -9.83
C VAL A 684 -25.61 -11.11 -10.62
N THR A 685 -25.79 -11.34 -11.93
CA THR A 685 -24.65 -11.80 -12.77
C THR A 685 -23.51 -10.80 -12.80
N GLY A 686 -23.82 -9.49 -12.90
CA GLY A 686 -22.79 -8.46 -12.86
C GLY A 686 -22.07 -8.38 -11.51
N ASP A 687 -22.81 -8.51 -10.42
CA ASP A 687 -22.24 -8.55 -9.07
C ASP A 687 -21.33 -9.75 -8.88
N THR A 688 -21.73 -10.95 -9.31
CA THR A 688 -20.89 -12.16 -9.31
C THR A 688 -19.57 -11.97 -10.09
N VAL A 689 -19.57 -11.22 -11.20
CA VAL A 689 -18.33 -10.82 -11.91
C VAL A 689 -17.55 -9.79 -11.12
N GLY A 690 -18.22 -8.87 -10.45
CA GLY A 690 -17.64 -7.78 -9.67
C GLY A 690 -17.03 -8.21 -8.33
N ASP A 691 -17.52 -9.29 -7.72
CA ASP A 691 -17.08 -9.78 -6.42
C ASP A 691 -15.58 -10.11 -6.36
N PRO A 692 -15.00 -10.91 -7.27
CA PRO A 692 -13.55 -11.10 -7.31
C PRO A 692 -12.77 -9.81 -7.53
N PHE A 693 -13.36 -8.82 -8.20
CA PHE A 693 -12.74 -7.53 -8.47
C PHE A 693 -12.64 -6.68 -7.20
N LYS A 694 -13.80 -6.45 -6.53
CA LYS A 694 -13.88 -5.50 -5.42
C LYS A 694 -13.30 -6.03 -4.11
N ASP A 695 -13.30 -7.35 -3.87
CA ASP A 695 -13.00 -7.93 -2.57
C ASP A 695 -11.74 -8.83 -2.55
N THR A 696 -11.22 -9.23 -3.72
CA THR A 696 -10.01 -10.05 -3.81
C THR A 696 -8.91 -9.34 -4.58
N SER A 697 -9.07 -9.19 -5.89
CA SER A 697 -8.00 -8.70 -6.77
C SER A 697 -7.72 -7.21 -6.59
N GLY A 698 -8.76 -6.37 -6.62
CA GLY A 698 -8.63 -4.91 -6.53
C GLY A 698 -7.91 -4.45 -5.25
N PRO A 699 -8.38 -4.82 -4.05
CA PRO A 699 -7.71 -4.44 -2.81
C PRO A 699 -6.29 -4.99 -2.70
N SER A 700 -6.02 -6.17 -3.27
CA SER A 700 -4.69 -6.78 -3.24
C SER A 700 -3.66 -6.01 -4.06
N MET A 701 -4.09 -5.16 -5.04
CA MET A 701 -3.19 -4.28 -5.80
C MET A 701 -2.47 -3.28 -4.89
N ASN A 702 -3.15 -2.76 -3.85
CA ASN A 702 -2.53 -1.85 -2.88
C ASN A 702 -1.30 -2.45 -2.23
N ILE A 703 -1.44 -3.72 -1.80
CA ILE A 703 -0.39 -4.43 -1.09
C ILE A 703 0.71 -4.84 -2.07
N LEU A 704 0.33 -5.32 -3.25
CA LEU A 704 1.26 -5.74 -4.30
C LEU A 704 2.28 -4.64 -4.63
N ILE A 705 1.83 -3.42 -4.95
CA ILE A 705 2.72 -2.32 -5.35
C ILE A 705 3.62 -1.87 -4.20
N LYS A 706 3.10 -1.83 -2.96
CA LYS A 706 3.89 -1.48 -1.77
C LYS A 706 4.89 -2.56 -1.41
N LEU A 707 4.47 -3.83 -1.40
CA LEU A 707 5.34 -4.94 -1.04
C LEU A 707 6.51 -5.05 -2.03
N MET A 708 6.27 -4.93 -3.34
CA MET A 708 7.36 -4.91 -4.33
C MET A 708 8.33 -3.75 -4.09
N SER A 709 7.81 -2.56 -3.74
CA SER A 709 8.64 -1.39 -3.42
C SER A 709 9.46 -1.59 -2.14
N ILE A 710 8.87 -2.21 -1.09
CA ILE A 710 9.57 -2.50 0.16
C ILE A 710 10.62 -3.60 -0.03
N VAL A 711 10.32 -4.66 -0.78
CA VAL A 711 11.30 -5.69 -1.15
C VAL A 711 12.49 -5.05 -1.84
N SER A 712 12.23 -4.15 -2.81
CA SER A 712 13.27 -3.41 -3.52
C SER A 712 14.10 -2.52 -2.60
N LEU A 713 13.44 -1.86 -1.64
CA LEU A 713 14.10 -1.02 -0.63
C LEU A 713 15.03 -1.84 0.27
N VAL A 714 14.59 -3.02 0.72
CA VAL A 714 15.37 -3.93 1.59
C VAL A 714 16.61 -4.47 0.87
N ILE A 715 16.53 -4.74 -0.44
CA ILE A 715 17.68 -5.22 -1.21
C ILE A 715 18.55 -4.10 -1.77
N ALA A 716 18.11 -2.84 -1.70
CA ALA A 716 18.81 -1.69 -2.29
C ALA A 716 20.28 -1.57 -1.84
N PRO A 717 20.64 -1.69 -0.54
CA PRO A 717 22.04 -1.64 -0.12
C PRO A 717 22.90 -2.76 -0.74
N THR A 718 22.32 -3.96 -0.86
CA THR A 718 22.99 -5.10 -1.49
C THR A 718 23.19 -4.88 -2.98
N LEU A 719 22.21 -4.32 -3.68
CA LEU A 719 22.33 -3.97 -5.09
C LEU A 719 23.38 -2.86 -5.31
N ALA A 720 23.39 -1.84 -4.45
CA ALA A 720 24.40 -0.78 -4.48
C ALA A 720 25.81 -1.39 -4.42
N ASN A 721 26.08 -2.25 -3.44
CA ASN A 721 27.37 -2.91 -3.28
C ASN A 721 27.75 -3.78 -4.49
N VAL A 722 26.80 -4.54 -5.05
CA VAL A 722 27.08 -5.44 -6.20
C VAL A 722 27.35 -4.66 -7.48
N TYR A 723 26.61 -3.59 -7.76
CA TYR A 723 26.68 -2.88 -9.03
C TYR A 723 27.72 -1.75 -9.02
N HIS A 724 27.91 -1.02 -7.91
CA HIS A 724 28.99 -0.03 -7.82
C HIS A 724 30.38 -0.67 -7.86
N THR A 725 30.56 -1.86 -7.26
CA THR A 725 31.82 -2.61 -7.36
C THR A 725 32.08 -3.07 -8.80
N LYS A 726 31.05 -3.43 -9.56
CA LYS A 726 31.19 -3.76 -10.99
C LYS A 726 31.56 -2.55 -11.84
N ASP A 727 31.00 -1.38 -11.58
CA ASP A 727 31.30 -0.15 -12.31
C ASP A 727 32.75 0.29 -12.08
N VAL A 728 33.23 0.21 -10.85
CA VAL A 728 34.64 0.46 -10.51
C VAL A 728 35.57 -0.54 -11.21
N HIS A 729 35.23 -1.84 -11.20
CA HIS A 729 36.01 -2.86 -11.92
C HIS A 729 35.98 -2.65 -13.44
N THR A 730 34.83 -2.31 -14.00
CA THR A 730 34.66 -2.07 -15.44
C THR A 730 35.37 -0.78 -15.88
N SER A 731 35.40 0.26 -15.04
CA SER A 731 36.14 1.49 -15.29
C SER A 731 37.64 1.24 -15.22
N ILE A 732 38.16 0.48 -14.24
CA ILE A 732 39.57 0.07 -14.13
C ILE A 732 40.00 -0.78 -15.34
N ILE A 733 39.15 -1.69 -15.83
CA ILE A 733 39.44 -2.50 -17.01
C ILE A 733 39.44 -1.62 -18.29
N LYS A 734 38.49 -0.68 -18.41
CA LYS A 734 38.47 0.29 -19.52
C LYS A 734 39.69 1.21 -19.48
N GLU A 735 40.08 1.69 -18.30
CA GLU A 735 41.31 2.50 -18.11
C GLU A 735 42.56 1.70 -18.43
N LYS A 736 42.67 0.44 -18.00
CA LYS A 736 43.77 -0.45 -18.37
C LYS A 736 43.83 -0.74 -19.87
N ASN A 737 42.68 -0.96 -20.52
CA ASN A 737 42.59 -1.21 -21.94
C ASN A 737 42.88 0.06 -22.76
N SER A 738 42.43 1.25 -22.31
CA SER A 738 42.75 2.52 -22.96
C SER A 738 44.23 2.87 -22.81
N SER A 739 44.85 2.60 -21.65
CA SER A 739 46.29 2.80 -21.44
C SER A 739 47.14 1.81 -22.26
N ASN A 740 46.69 0.56 -22.43
CA ASN A 740 47.34 -0.42 -23.29
C ASN A 740 47.19 -0.05 -24.79
N SER A 741 46.01 0.42 -25.21
CA SER A 741 45.77 0.91 -26.57
C SER A 741 46.64 2.16 -26.89
N ALA A 742 46.79 3.06 -25.91
CA ALA A 742 47.68 4.21 -26.04
C ALA A 742 49.16 3.78 -26.14
N LYS A 743 49.60 2.79 -25.32
CA LYS A 743 50.95 2.23 -25.41
C LYS A 743 51.21 1.52 -26.73
N ILE A 744 50.21 0.80 -27.29
CA ILE A 744 50.32 0.13 -28.59
C ILE A 744 50.41 1.18 -29.72
N LYS A 745 49.58 2.24 -29.72
CA LYS A 745 49.67 3.34 -30.68
C LYS A 745 50.95 4.12 -30.55
N LEU A 746 51.55 4.27 -29.35
CA LEU A 746 52.86 4.88 -29.14
C LEU A 746 53.96 4.02 -29.74
N ALA A 747 53.94 2.69 -29.58
CA ALA A 747 54.90 1.77 -30.14
C ALA A 747 54.83 1.74 -31.69
N GLU A 748 53.59 1.75 -32.24
CA GLU A 748 53.38 1.84 -33.70
C GLU A 748 53.86 3.18 -34.26
N ASN A 749 53.57 4.29 -33.58
CA ASN A 749 54.05 5.61 -33.99
C ASN A 749 55.58 5.75 -33.85
N ARG A 750 56.19 5.09 -32.84
CA ARG A 750 57.65 5.02 -32.67
C ARG A 750 58.31 4.25 -33.81
N ASN A 751 57.74 3.10 -34.17
CA ASN A 751 58.24 2.32 -35.34
C ASN A 751 58.03 3.06 -36.65
N MET A 752 57.00 3.87 -36.86
CA MET A 752 56.79 4.72 -38.01
C MET A 752 57.79 5.90 -38.02
N ALA A 753 58.15 6.47 -36.89
CA ALA A 753 59.12 7.55 -36.75
C ALA A 753 60.53 7.05 -36.99
N GLU A 754 60.89 5.85 -36.52
CA GLU A 754 62.23 5.23 -36.78
C GLU A 754 62.40 4.82 -38.23
N ASN A 755 61.34 4.42 -38.96
CA ASN A 755 61.37 4.09 -40.37
C ASN A 755 61.44 5.32 -41.32
N ASN A 756 61.10 6.53 -40.82
CA ASN A 756 61.18 7.80 -41.57
C ASN A 756 62.38 8.67 -41.21
N ALA A 757 63.36 8.13 -40.52
CA ALA A 757 64.49 8.89 -39.98
C ALA A 757 65.44 9.51 -41.06
N ASN A 758 65.05 9.56 -42.37
CA ASN A 758 65.80 10.23 -43.45
C ASN A 758 65.15 11.54 -43.95
N VAL A 759 64.21 12.13 -43.23
CA VAL A 759 63.64 13.45 -43.55
C VAL A 759 63.58 14.29 -42.24
N ASN A 760 64.31 15.43 -42.28
CA ASN A 760 64.30 16.46 -41.25
C ASN A 760 62.82 16.95 -40.99
N ARG A 761 62.07 16.34 -40.08
CA ARG A 761 60.74 16.78 -39.65
C ARG A 761 60.66 16.72 -38.12
N THR A 762 60.26 17.84 -37.53
CA THR A 762 59.93 17.97 -36.15
C THR A 762 58.57 17.36 -35.93
N VAL A 763 58.41 16.39 -35.01
CA VAL A 763 57.11 15.76 -34.63
C VAL A 763 56.64 16.31 -33.30
N LEU A 764 55.45 16.81 -33.27
CA LEU A 764 54.80 17.35 -32.06
C LEU A 764 53.73 16.35 -31.55
N LEU A 765 53.93 15.85 -30.36
CA LEU A 765 53.00 14.91 -29.72
C LEU A 765 52.51 15.49 -28.41
N THR A 766 51.21 15.67 -28.26
CA THR A 766 50.57 16.17 -27.03
C THR A 766 49.94 15.01 -26.26
N PHE A 767 50.29 14.88 -24.99
CA PHE A 767 49.76 13.84 -24.09
C PHE A 767 48.95 14.49 -22.97
N ILE A 768 47.87 13.84 -22.58
CA ILE A 768 47.10 14.20 -21.40
C ILE A 768 47.40 13.15 -20.30
N GLU A 769 48.07 13.55 -19.25
CA GLU A 769 48.46 12.69 -18.16
C GLU A 769 47.62 13.06 -16.90
N LYS A 770 47.14 12.05 -16.16
CA LYS A 770 46.40 12.25 -14.95
C LYS A 770 47.35 12.43 -13.76
N ASP A 771 47.35 13.58 -13.13
CA ASP A 771 48.20 13.85 -11.99
C ASP A 771 47.65 13.18 -10.72
N ASN A 772 48.46 12.32 -10.10
CA ASN A 772 48.13 11.58 -8.89
C ASN A 772 48.50 12.31 -7.60
N LYS A 773 48.89 13.58 -7.65
CA LYS A 773 49.27 14.38 -6.48
C LYS A 773 48.61 15.77 -6.46
N LEU A 774 47.61 15.89 -5.58
CA LEU A 774 47.21 17.07 -4.77
C LEU A 774 47.49 18.48 -5.34
N THR A 775 47.05 18.81 -6.54
CA THR A 775 46.99 20.22 -7.02
C THR A 775 45.73 20.43 -7.88
N GLY A 776 44.58 20.43 -7.31
CA GLY A 776 43.34 21.04 -7.86
C GLY A 776 42.90 20.84 -9.33
N ASN A 777 43.77 20.28 -10.20
CA ASN A 777 43.48 20.08 -11.61
C ASN A 777 43.83 18.64 -12.01
N PRO A 778 42.83 17.76 -12.31
CA PRO A 778 43.09 16.32 -12.48
C PRO A 778 43.79 15.93 -13.80
N PHE A 779 44.07 16.85 -14.69
CA PHE A 779 44.69 16.57 -15.98
C PHE A 779 45.75 17.61 -16.33
N ILE A 780 46.97 17.15 -16.64
CA ILE A 780 48.07 17.97 -17.14
C ILE A 780 48.34 17.55 -18.59
N SER A 781 48.28 18.48 -19.52
CA SER A 781 48.74 18.24 -20.89
C SER A 781 50.23 18.51 -21.00
N ARG A 782 51.00 17.57 -21.50
CA ARG A 782 52.42 17.72 -21.81
C ARG A 782 52.64 17.52 -23.29
N THR A 783 53.36 18.43 -23.93
CA THR A 783 53.72 18.32 -25.34
C THR A 783 55.18 17.86 -25.47
N LEU A 784 55.35 16.72 -26.14
CA LEU A 784 56.69 16.20 -26.48
C LEU A 784 57.09 16.70 -27.86
N ILE A 785 58.21 17.35 -27.96
CA ILE A 785 58.86 17.77 -29.22
C ILE A 785 60.03 16.83 -29.47
N ILE A 786 60.05 16.20 -30.67
CA ILE A 786 61.16 15.42 -31.15
C ILE A 786 61.73 16.19 -32.32
N ASP A 787 62.94 16.78 -32.13
CA ASP A 787 63.72 17.49 -33.17
C ASP A 787 65.08 16.87 -33.32
N ASN A 788 65.41 16.38 -34.52
CA ASN A 788 66.66 15.72 -34.80
C ASN A 788 67.10 14.62 -33.81
N GLY A 789 66.14 13.85 -33.27
CA GLY A 789 66.42 12.75 -32.36
C GLY A 789 66.54 13.14 -30.86
N HIS A 790 66.39 14.41 -30.52
CA HIS A 790 66.32 14.88 -29.13
C HIS A 790 64.92 15.05 -28.66
N GLU A 791 64.55 14.43 -27.52
CA GLU A 791 63.30 14.53 -26.90
C GLU A 791 63.28 15.65 -25.87
N MET A 792 62.23 16.54 -25.88
CA MET A 792 62.07 17.62 -24.92
C MET A 792 60.64 17.71 -24.52
N PHE A 793 60.30 17.59 -23.19
CA PHE A 793 59.01 17.82 -22.64
C PHE A 793 58.82 19.29 -22.28
N LEU A 794 57.64 19.85 -22.67
CA LEU A 794 57.28 21.22 -22.34
C LEU A 794 56.14 21.25 -21.32
N ASP A 795 56.28 22.05 -20.28
CA ASP A 795 55.23 22.38 -19.33
C ASP A 795 54.35 23.50 -19.87
N GLN A 796 53.08 23.54 -19.43
CA GLN A 796 52.04 24.49 -19.88
C GLN A 796 52.46 25.98 -19.90
N LYS A 797 53.45 26.38 -19.14
CA LYS A 797 53.96 27.77 -19.11
C LYS A 797 54.79 28.14 -20.33
N ASP A 798 55.35 27.21 -20.99
CA ASP A 798 56.30 27.46 -22.11
C ASP A 798 55.62 27.35 -23.48
N GLU A 799 54.45 26.73 -23.60
CA GLU A 799 53.72 26.56 -24.85
C GLU A 799 53.42 27.88 -25.58
N ARG A 800 53.01 28.95 -24.86
CA ARG A 800 52.64 30.24 -25.49
C ARG A 800 53.86 31.00 -26.10
N ASN A 801 55.03 30.77 -25.60
CA ASN A 801 56.23 31.45 -26.08
C ASN A 801 56.86 30.76 -27.31
N ILE A 802 56.67 29.44 -27.39
CA ILE A 802 57.23 28.65 -28.49
C ILE A 802 56.33 28.72 -29.71
N PHE A 803 55.01 28.67 -29.58
CA PHE A 803 54.07 28.92 -30.69
C PHE A 803 54.33 30.28 -31.40
N LYS A 804 54.52 31.35 -30.61
CA LYS A 804 54.90 32.68 -31.19
C LYS A 804 56.23 32.69 -31.88
N LYS A 805 57.20 31.81 -31.57
CA LYS A 805 58.48 31.69 -32.24
C LYS A 805 58.40 30.87 -33.52
N PHE A 806 57.47 29.89 -33.58
CA PHE A 806 57.25 29.10 -34.81
C PHE A 806 56.48 29.86 -35.88
N GLU A 807 55.44 30.65 -35.51
CA GLU A 807 54.70 31.52 -36.43
C GLU A 807 55.57 32.61 -37.08
N ARG A 808 56.73 32.93 -36.53
CA ARG A 808 57.70 33.89 -37.11
C ARG A 808 58.75 33.24 -38.00
N LYS A 809 58.80 31.91 -38.18
CA LYS A 809 59.85 31.23 -38.90
C LYS A 809 59.32 30.42 -40.09
N TYR A 810 58.04 30.40 -40.31
CA TYR A 810 57.32 29.88 -41.47
C TYR A 810 56.19 30.88 -41.83
#